data_9952d08742ea394023b17d3fda008082
#
_entry.id   9952d08742ea394023b17d3fda008082
#
_cell.length_a   1.000
_cell.length_b   1.000
_cell.length_c   1.000
_cell.angle_alpha   90.00
_cell.angle_beta   90.00
_cell.angle_gamma   90.00
#
_symmetry.space_group_name_H-M   'P 1'
#
loop_
_entity.id
_entity.type
_entity.pdbx_description
1 polymer ?
#
loop_
_entity_poly.entity_id
_entity_poly.type
_entity_poly.pdbx_seq_one_letter_code
_entity_poly.pdbx_strand_id
1 'polypeptide(L)'
;MTISKKLTAGIVAAIMSLGMVFSGFASLPTDVVDSPYEESIEALGALEIMIGDGNGLFRPNDSIRRSEFAKVAVEALGMGSIAQSSNYQTKFPDVVENHWANGYINVAVSQDIIIGDDQGNFRPDDPISYSEAMAILVRSVGHEPAALAKGGYPNGYISVGSQIGIAKKAVTGHNSAVTRGMIAQMTFNALTVKMMEQVGFGSDEKYEIVDKTLLQDVLDVTKATGQITALGISSISGTSSLRDNEVRIGDKTYKVSETALPAVRNLLGFNVIYYVRELADGDFELILARADQNQNHAVTIKTGDVESVQTAESGSTTVEYWIDKENDRNPKELTIKSGAQMIYNGKATTFDAELLQPESGRIVCLDIDNDDVYDLVFVTSLTNLVVESVIANSHKVTDKYGNPSLVLDPDNKDVKFTMTQGGQLIELSDLSEWDVLSVAKSVDGTIISVEVSKNKITGKVEEIDGDKRVIGGEEYEIAKNYTEDIKLNDEGTFYLDIEGKIAAVDTSSTLSSNYAYVVDAGLSTGFDKRLEVKVFTKEGEIVILKSAEKIRFNGVNGKTPEEVLNALKADGSVKAQLITFEKNASGELSQLNTATDLTSSGAIDKNKFSLNADSELTYKKASGKLGSYNIWFSTAPYH
;
A
#
# COMPACT_ATOMS: atom_id res chain seq x y z
N MET A 1 -38.43 -4.22 6.83
CA MET A 1 -37.81 -3.04 6.20
C MET A 1 -36.41 -2.90 6.75
N THR A 2 -35.50 -3.81 6.34
CA THR A 2 -34.10 -3.86 6.79
C THR A 2 -33.29 -4.66 5.76
N ILE A 3 -33.15 -4.10 4.54
CA ILE A 3 -32.33 -4.71 3.46
C ILE A 3 -31.59 -3.56 2.76
N SER A 4 -30.74 -2.81 3.45
CA SER A 4 -29.95 -1.81 2.73
C SER A 4 -28.59 -1.47 3.38
N LYS A 5 -28.09 -2.26 4.33
CA LYS A 5 -26.76 -2.03 4.94
C LYS A 5 -25.73 -3.14 4.65
N LYS A 6 -26.12 -4.24 4.02
CA LYS A 6 -25.19 -5.32 3.66
C LYS A 6 -24.52 -5.18 2.28
N LEU A 7 -24.88 -4.17 1.49
CA LEU A 7 -24.35 -4.01 0.13
C LEU A 7 -23.12 -3.09 0.02
N THR A 8 -22.79 -2.35 1.09
CA THR A 8 -21.67 -1.39 1.05
C THR A 8 -20.36 -1.95 1.61
N ALA A 9 -20.40 -2.92 2.51
CA ALA A 9 -19.18 -3.53 3.07
C ALA A 9 -18.54 -4.55 2.13
N GLY A 10 -19.34 -5.30 1.34
CA GLY A 10 -18.83 -6.27 0.36
C GLY A 10 -18.11 -5.64 -0.83
N ILE A 11 -18.41 -4.38 -1.16
CA ILE A 11 -17.80 -3.68 -2.31
C ILE A 11 -16.41 -3.13 -1.93
N VAL A 12 -16.19 -2.73 -0.68
CA VAL A 12 -14.88 -2.20 -0.23
C VAL A 12 -13.85 -3.33 -0.08
N ALA A 13 -14.24 -4.51 0.37
CA ALA A 13 -13.34 -5.67 0.46
C ALA A 13 -13.01 -6.28 -0.92
N ALA A 14 -13.96 -6.27 -1.87
CA ALA A 14 -13.74 -6.72 -3.25
C ALA A 14 -12.85 -5.77 -4.05
N ILE A 15 -12.87 -4.45 -3.75
CA ILE A 15 -12.02 -3.45 -4.41
C ILE A 15 -10.57 -3.57 -3.94
N MET A 16 -10.29 -3.99 -2.70
CA MET A 16 -8.92 -4.25 -2.25
C MET A 16 -8.32 -5.56 -2.81
N SER A 17 -9.13 -6.49 -3.29
CA SER A 17 -8.64 -7.76 -3.84
C SER A 17 -8.46 -7.79 -5.36
N LEU A 18 -9.02 -6.82 -6.11
CA LEU A 18 -8.81 -6.66 -7.56
C LEU A 18 -7.79 -5.56 -7.92
N GLY A 19 -7.29 -4.81 -6.95
CA GLY A 19 -6.49 -3.61 -7.16
C GLY A 19 -4.99 -3.81 -7.15
N MET A 20 -4.43 -4.90 -7.69
CA MET A 20 -3.08 -4.81 -8.23
C MET A 20 -3.17 -4.43 -9.70
N VAL A 21 -3.60 -3.22 -9.98
CA VAL A 21 -3.19 -2.53 -11.19
C VAL A 21 -1.68 -2.37 -11.06
N PHE A 22 -0.96 -3.02 -11.96
CA PHE A 22 0.49 -2.83 -12.10
C PHE A 22 0.76 -1.43 -12.63
N SER A 23 0.58 -0.43 -11.79
CA SER A 23 0.80 0.96 -12.13
C SER A 23 2.25 1.34 -11.88
N GLY A 24 2.84 2.02 -12.84
CA GLY A 24 4.24 2.44 -12.86
C GLY A 24 4.59 3.62 -11.95
N PHE A 25 3.71 4.02 -11.03
CA PHE A 25 4.00 5.04 -10.02
C PHE A 25 4.26 4.42 -8.65
N ALA A 26 5.03 5.10 -7.83
CA ALA A 26 5.11 4.82 -6.39
C ALA A 26 3.71 4.84 -5.71
N SER A 27 2.74 5.55 -6.28
CA SER A 27 1.30 5.37 -6.12
C SER A 27 0.56 6.12 -7.22
N LEU A 28 -0.11 5.42 -8.13
CA LEU A 28 -1.10 6.05 -9.02
C LEU A 28 -2.13 6.76 -8.13
N PRO A 29 -2.53 8.00 -8.43
CA PRO A 29 -3.59 8.67 -7.68
C PRO A 29 -4.84 7.80 -7.61
N THR A 30 -5.40 7.63 -6.42
CA THR A 30 -6.47 6.66 -6.17
C THR A 30 -7.75 6.92 -6.98
N ASP A 31 -7.94 8.15 -7.41
CA ASP A 31 -9.07 8.60 -8.24
C ASP A 31 -8.84 8.42 -9.75
N VAL A 32 -7.70 7.83 -10.14
CA VAL A 32 -7.34 7.55 -11.54
C VAL A 32 -7.48 6.06 -11.88
N VAL A 33 -7.41 5.19 -10.90
CA VAL A 33 -7.57 3.73 -11.07
C VAL A 33 -8.93 3.45 -11.75
N ASP A 34 -8.91 2.59 -12.78
CA ASP A 34 -10.07 2.26 -13.63
C ASP A 34 -10.66 3.47 -14.40
N SER A 35 -9.99 4.60 -14.42
CA SER A 35 -10.37 5.74 -15.24
C SER A 35 -10.08 5.47 -16.71
N PRO A 36 -10.93 5.93 -17.65
CA PRO A 36 -10.64 5.84 -19.10
C PRO A 36 -9.38 6.62 -19.51
N TYR A 37 -8.83 7.44 -18.62
CA TYR A 37 -7.64 8.28 -18.81
C TYR A 37 -6.41 7.78 -18.06
N GLU A 38 -6.48 6.61 -17.41
CA GLU A 38 -5.40 6.06 -16.57
C GLU A 38 -4.05 6.03 -17.31
N GLU A 39 -3.98 5.40 -18.49
CA GLU A 39 -2.75 5.32 -19.29
C GLU A 39 -2.15 6.68 -19.60
N SER A 40 -2.98 7.65 -19.98
CA SER A 40 -2.52 8.98 -20.34
C SER A 40 -2.04 9.79 -19.14
N ILE A 41 -2.72 9.66 -18.00
CA ILE A 41 -2.33 10.34 -16.75
C ILE A 41 -1.03 9.77 -16.22
N GLU A 42 -0.88 8.46 -16.24
CA GLU A 42 0.32 7.76 -15.83
C GLU A 42 1.53 8.19 -16.67
N ALA A 43 1.39 8.16 -17.99
CA ALA A 43 2.47 8.55 -18.88
C ALA A 43 2.86 10.04 -18.72
N LEU A 44 1.90 10.95 -18.65
CA LEU A 44 2.17 12.37 -18.46
C LEU A 44 2.78 12.69 -17.09
N GLY A 45 2.43 11.91 -16.06
CA GLY A 45 3.06 12.02 -14.75
C GLY A 45 4.52 11.56 -14.76
N ALA A 46 4.83 10.43 -15.41
CA ALA A 46 6.20 9.93 -15.56
C ALA A 46 7.07 10.88 -16.41
N LEU A 47 6.45 11.61 -17.34
CA LEU A 47 7.08 12.66 -18.13
C LEU A 47 7.16 14.01 -17.41
N GLU A 48 6.58 14.14 -16.22
CA GLU A 48 6.46 15.37 -15.42
C GLU A 48 5.65 16.49 -16.10
N ILE A 49 4.90 16.17 -17.16
CA ILE A 49 4.07 17.14 -17.91
C ILE A 49 2.81 17.51 -17.13
N MET A 50 2.17 16.54 -16.48
CA MET A 50 0.95 16.75 -15.73
C MET A 50 0.91 15.87 -14.48
N ILE A 51 0.91 16.49 -13.31
CA ILE A 51 0.96 15.81 -12.01
C ILE A 51 -0.33 16.04 -11.21
N GLY A 52 -0.53 15.26 -10.15
CA GLY A 52 -1.63 15.44 -9.21
C GLY A 52 -1.54 16.71 -8.36
N ASP A 53 -2.48 16.85 -7.41
CA ASP A 53 -2.65 18.04 -6.57
C ASP A 53 -1.73 18.10 -5.33
N GLY A 54 -0.80 17.16 -5.20
CA GLY A 54 0.08 17.02 -4.05
C GLY A 54 -0.55 16.34 -2.83
N ASN A 55 -1.87 16.04 -2.88
CA ASN A 55 -2.60 15.30 -1.83
C ASN A 55 -2.96 13.87 -2.26
N GLY A 56 -2.31 13.35 -3.29
CA GLY A 56 -2.54 12.00 -3.81
C GLY A 56 -3.73 11.87 -4.76
N LEU A 57 -4.34 12.98 -5.21
CA LEU A 57 -5.45 12.99 -6.15
C LEU A 57 -5.04 13.70 -7.46
N PHE A 58 -5.59 13.21 -8.58
CA PHE A 58 -5.44 13.84 -9.90
C PHE A 58 -6.65 14.68 -10.28
N ARG A 59 -7.84 14.30 -9.85
CA ARG A 59 -9.14 14.91 -10.15
C ARG A 59 -9.47 14.92 -11.65
N PRO A 60 -9.56 13.76 -12.30
CA PRO A 60 -9.72 13.65 -13.75
C PRO A 60 -11.01 14.29 -14.28
N ASN A 61 -12.04 14.41 -13.45
CA ASN A 61 -13.35 14.96 -13.82
C ASN A 61 -13.48 16.47 -13.60
N ASP A 62 -12.53 17.10 -12.91
CA ASP A 62 -12.56 18.55 -12.69
C ASP A 62 -12.18 19.30 -13.97
N SER A 63 -12.82 20.46 -14.20
CA SER A 63 -12.44 21.35 -15.29
C SER A 63 -11.04 21.90 -15.08
N ILE A 64 -10.28 22.05 -16.16
CA ILE A 64 -8.94 22.64 -16.14
C ILE A 64 -8.99 24.11 -16.57
N ARG A 65 -8.21 24.96 -15.91
CA ARG A 65 -8.08 26.37 -16.25
C ARG A 65 -7.15 26.57 -17.45
N ARG A 66 -7.32 27.68 -18.15
CA ARG A 66 -6.47 28.05 -19.28
C ARG A 66 -5.00 28.21 -18.88
N SER A 67 -4.73 28.79 -17.70
CA SER A 67 -3.38 28.91 -17.13
C SER A 67 -2.74 27.55 -16.82
N GLU A 68 -3.49 26.62 -16.29
CA GLU A 68 -3.01 25.26 -16.02
C GLU A 68 -2.69 24.53 -17.32
N PHE A 69 -3.53 24.67 -18.34
CA PHE A 69 -3.27 24.06 -19.64
C PHE A 69 -2.10 24.73 -20.38
N ALA A 70 -1.87 26.03 -20.23
CA ALA A 70 -0.67 26.68 -20.77
C ALA A 70 0.61 26.03 -20.20
N LYS A 71 0.63 25.73 -18.89
CA LYS A 71 1.73 24.95 -18.30
C LYS A 71 1.87 23.59 -18.96
N VAL A 72 0.80 22.81 -19.06
CA VAL A 72 0.83 21.46 -19.67
C VAL A 72 1.38 21.50 -21.10
N ALA A 73 0.92 22.46 -21.91
CA ALA A 73 1.38 22.62 -23.29
C ALA A 73 2.88 22.96 -23.38
N VAL A 74 3.38 23.83 -22.50
CA VAL A 74 4.79 24.24 -22.45
C VAL A 74 5.69 23.11 -21.95
N GLU A 75 5.24 22.35 -20.94
CA GLU A 75 5.96 21.14 -20.48
C GLU A 75 6.03 20.08 -21.59
N ALA A 76 4.95 19.88 -22.35
CA ALA A 76 4.92 18.98 -23.50
C ALA A 76 5.87 19.38 -24.63
N LEU A 77 6.23 20.67 -24.73
CA LEU A 77 7.25 21.20 -25.63
C LEU A 77 8.68 21.16 -25.04
N GLY A 78 8.88 20.56 -23.86
CA GLY A 78 10.19 20.51 -23.20
C GLY A 78 10.71 21.86 -22.72
N MET A 79 9.84 22.89 -22.63
CA MET A 79 10.24 24.26 -22.34
C MET A 79 9.94 24.73 -20.90
N GLY A 80 9.64 23.80 -20.00
CA GLY A 80 9.28 24.12 -18.61
C GLY A 80 10.37 24.89 -17.86
N SER A 81 11.63 24.53 -18.02
CA SER A 81 12.77 25.22 -17.43
C SER A 81 12.93 26.66 -17.94
N ILE A 82 12.62 26.89 -19.22
CA ILE A 82 12.62 28.23 -19.84
C ILE A 82 11.50 29.08 -19.23
N ALA A 83 10.32 28.49 -19.01
CA ALA A 83 9.19 29.18 -18.43
C ALA A 83 9.48 29.70 -17.01
N GLN A 84 10.24 28.96 -16.21
CA GLN A 84 10.62 29.37 -14.84
C GLN A 84 11.46 30.66 -14.82
N SER A 85 12.19 30.94 -15.87
CA SER A 85 13.01 32.17 -16.03
C SER A 85 12.36 33.25 -16.90
N SER A 86 11.13 33.05 -17.40
CA SER A 86 10.42 33.93 -18.33
C SER A 86 9.35 34.77 -17.64
N ASN A 87 9.52 35.10 -16.36
CA ASN A 87 8.60 35.97 -15.60
C ASN A 87 8.86 37.44 -15.89
N TYR A 88 8.17 37.97 -16.90
CA TYR A 88 8.16 39.37 -17.27
C TYR A 88 6.76 39.78 -17.71
N GLN A 89 6.51 41.10 -17.90
CA GLN A 89 5.19 41.58 -18.32
C GLN A 89 4.71 40.87 -19.59
N THR A 90 3.58 40.20 -19.52
CA THR A 90 2.96 39.54 -20.69
C THR A 90 2.33 40.59 -21.62
N LYS A 91 2.00 40.17 -22.85
CA LYS A 91 1.19 41.01 -23.76
C LYS A 91 -0.28 41.11 -23.31
N PHE A 92 -0.72 40.31 -22.37
CA PHE A 92 -2.10 40.23 -21.89
C PHE A 92 -2.30 41.09 -20.64
N PRO A 93 -3.21 42.10 -20.67
CA PRO A 93 -3.40 43.03 -19.55
C PRO A 93 -4.03 42.33 -18.31
N ASP A 94 -4.70 41.23 -18.49
CA ASP A 94 -5.35 40.43 -17.45
C ASP A 94 -4.43 39.39 -16.78
N VAL A 95 -3.15 39.30 -17.18
CA VAL A 95 -2.13 38.46 -16.56
C VAL A 95 -1.09 39.33 -15.88
N VAL A 96 -1.16 39.41 -14.56
CA VAL A 96 -0.20 40.20 -13.76
C VAL A 96 1.17 39.49 -13.71
N GLU A 97 2.23 40.29 -13.54
CA GLU A 97 3.61 39.81 -13.58
C GLU A 97 3.89 38.69 -12.52
N ASN A 98 3.28 38.80 -11.36
CA ASN A 98 3.41 37.79 -10.28
C ASN A 98 2.40 36.64 -10.37
N HIS A 99 1.65 36.52 -11.47
CA HIS A 99 0.79 35.36 -11.66
C HIS A 99 1.64 34.10 -11.82
N TRP A 100 1.31 33.02 -11.12
CA TRP A 100 2.09 31.78 -11.06
C TRP A 100 2.40 31.17 -12.44
N ALA A 101 1.49 31.31 -13.41
CA ALA A 101 1.64 30.83 -14.79
C ALA A 101 2.24 31.84 -15.75
N ASN A 102 2.69 33.03 -15.28
CA ASN A 102 3.19 34.12 -16.13
C ASN A 102 4.26 33.62 -17.10
N GLY A 103 5.30 32.94 -16.63
CA GLY A 103 6.38 32.45 -17.47
C GLY A 103 5.91 31.41 -18.51
N TYR A 104 5.00 30.53 -18.15
CA TYR A 104 4.41 29.56 -19.07
C TYR A 104 3.60 30.27 -20.19
N ILE A 105 2.81 31.26 -19.82
CA ILE A 105 2.04 32.06 -20.79
C ILE A 105 2.99 32.79 -21.74
N ASN A 106 4.07 33.39 -21.23
CA ASN A 106 5.06 34.07 -22.05
C ASN A 106 5.74 33.15 -23.05
N VAL A 107 6.16 31.94 -22.60
CA VAL A 107 6.75 30.94 -23.50
C VAL A 107 5.73 30.49 -24.54
N ALA A 108 4.51 30.16 -24.14
CA ALA A 108 3.47 29.70 -25.06
C ALA A 108 3.11 30.75 -26.13
N VAL A 109 3.18 32.03 -25.76
CA VAL A 109 3.04 33.15 -26.70
C VAL A 109 4.23 33.25 -27.65
N SER A 110 5.46 33.12 -27.13
CA SER A 110 6.68 33.17 -27.96
C SER A 110 6.79 32.03 -28.97
N GLN A 111 6.09 30.94 -28.72
CA GLN A 111 5.98 29.78 -29.62
C GLN A 111 4.71 29.83 -30.51
N ASP A 112 3.98 30.93 -30.50
CA ASP A 112 2.73 31.12 -31.25
C ASP A 112 1.64 30.09 -31.00
N ILE A 113 1.74 29.28 -29.91
CA ILE A 113 0.72 28.29 -29.56
C ILE A 113 -0.48 28.90 -28.82
N ILE A 114 -0.29 30.06 -28.17
CA ILE A 114 -1.33 30.85 -27.51
C ILE A 114 -1.41 32.26 -28.10
N ILE A 115 -2.60 32.64 -28.53
CA ILE A 115 -2.84 33.93 -29.18
C ILE A 115 -3.60 34.93 -28.28
N GLY A 116 -4.51 34.45 -27.44
CA GLY A 116 -5.46 35.22 -26.65
C GLY A 116 -6.84 35.31 -27.30
N ASP A 117 -7.73 36.09 -26.70
CA ASP A 117 -9.07 36.33 -27.25
C ASP A 117 -9.12 37.61 -28.13
N ASP A 118 -10.29 37.87 -28.75
CA ASP A 118 -10.51 39.03 -29.63
C ASP A 118 -10.40 40.39 -28.90
N GLN A 119 -10.40 40.40 -27.58
CA GLN A 119 -10.25 41.59 -26.74
C GLN A 119 -8.80 41.78 -26.25
N GLY A 120 -7.91 40.87 -26.61
CA GLY A 120 -6.51 40.90 -26.21
C GLY A 120 -6.25 40.38 -24.80
N ASN A 121 -7.17 39.61 -24.21
CA ASN A 121 -7.01 38.98 -22.92
C ASN A 121 -6.60 37.52 -23.06
N PHE A 122 -5.98 36.96 -21.99
CA PHE A 122 -5.68 35.53 -21.87
C PHE A 122 -6.75 34.75 -21.10
N ARG A 123 -7.38 35.37 -20.12
CA ARG A 123 -8.37 34.78 -19.19
C ARG A 123 -7.80 33.59 -18.41
N PRO A 124 -6.76 33.79 -17.56
CA PRO A 124 -5.99 32.71 -16.94
C PRO A 124 -6.82 31.78 -16.08
N ASP A 125 -7.83 32.30 -15.37
CA ASP A 125 -8.64 31.56 -14.41
C ASP A 125 -9.91 30.94 -15.01
N ASP A 126 -10.23 31.23 -16.26
CA ASP A 126 -11.39 30.64 -16.93
C ASP A 126 -11.13 29.18 -17.29
N PRO A 127 -12.15 28.32 -17.25
CA PRO A 127 -12.06 26.97 -17.81
C PRO A 127 -11.75 27.04 -19.31
N ILE A 128 -10.83 26.19 -19.79
CA ILE A 128 -10.54 26.13 -21.22
C ILE A 128 -11.62 25.30 -21.95
N SER A 129 -12.04 25.78 -23.12
CA SER A 129 -12.95 25.04 -23.98
C SER A 129 -12.24 24.00 -24.85
N TYR A 130 -13.01 23.01 -25.37
CA TYR A 130 -12.48 21.97 -26.24
C TYR A 130 -11.82 22.53 -27.51
N SER A 131 -12.45 23.52 -28.17
CA SER A 131 -11.90 24.16 -29.36
C SER A 131 -10.62 24.92 -29.07
N GLU A 132 -10.50 25.61 -27.93
CA GLU A 132 -9.28 26.32 -27.53
C GLU A 132 -8.14 25.35 -27.24
N ALA A 133 -8.43 24.27 -26.50
CA ALA A 133 -7.45 23.23 -26.19
C ALA A 133 -6.95 22.53 -27.47
N MET A 134 -7.88 22.20 -28.38
CA MET A 134 -7.54 21.61 -29.68
C MET A 134 -6.65 22.53 -30.51
N ALA A 135 -6.96 23.83 -30.56
CA ALA A 135 -6.16 24.79 -31.30
C ALA A 135 -4.72 24.89 -30.76
N ILE A 136 -4.54 24.92 -29.43
CA ILE A 136 -3.23 24.93 -28.80
C ILE A 136 -2.44 23.66 -29.16
N LEU A 137 -3.03 22.46 -29.02
CA LEU A 137 -2.35 21.22 -29.34
C LEU A 137 -2.02 21.05 -30.83
N VAL A 138 -2.91 21.47 -31.73
CA VAL A 138 -2.66 21.42 -33.18
C VAL A 138 -1.50 22.36 -33.55
N ARG A 139 -1.39 23.54 -32.90
CA ARG A 139 -0.24 24.44 -33.06
C ARG A 139 1.04 23.83 -32.48
N SER A 140 0.96 23.21 -31.30
CA SER A 140 2.12 22.59 -30.65
C SER A 140 2.80 21.52 -31.51
N VAL A 141 2.05 20.84 -32.39
CA VAL A 141 2.59 19.85 -33.34
C VAL A 141 2.80 20.41 -34.75
N GLY A 142 2.69 21.74 -34.94
CA GLY A 142 2.99 22.44 -36.18
C GLY A 142 1.89 22.38 -37.25
N HIS A 143 0.71 21.78 -36.99
CA HIS A 143 -0.34 21.55 -37.98
C HIS A 143 -1.29 22.75 -38.21
N GLU A 144 -0.95 23.95 -37.72
CA GLU A 144 -1.75 25.15 -37.94
C GLU A 144 -2.01 25.47 -39.43
N PRO A 145 -1.01 25.37 -40.34
CA PRO A 145 -1.24 25.61 -41.77
C PRO A 145 -2.35 24.72 -42.34
N ALA A 146 -2.39 23.44 -41.94
CA ALA A 146 -3.45 22.52 -42.34
C ALA A 146 -4.83 22.92 -41.76
N ALA A 147 -4.86 23.42 -40.54
CA ALA A 147 -6.09 23.88 -39.89
C ALA A 147 -6.62 25.15 -40.56
N LEU A 148 -5.75 26.10 -40.90
CA LEU A 148 -6.13 27.33 -41.65
C LEU A 148 -6.68 27.00 -43.03
N ALA A 149 -6.08 26.04 -43.76
CA ALA A 149 -6.56 25.56 -45.04
C ALA A 149 -7.96 24.92 -44.98
N LYS A 150 -8.36 24.45 -43.79
CA LYS A 150 -9.70 23.87 -43.53
C LYS A 150 -10.69 24.82 -42.88
N GLY A 151 -10.45 26.13 -42.96
CA GLY A 151 -11.34 27.20 -42.50
C GLY A 151 -11.01 27.78 -41.14
N GLY A 152 -9.83 27.44 -40.57
CA GLY A 152 -9.33 28.04 -39.34
C GLY A 152 -10.14 27.73 -38.09
N TYR A 153 -10.07 28.61 -37.11
CA TYR A 153 -10.71 28.43 -35.79
C TYR A 153 -12.23 28.63 -35.85
N PRO A 154 -13.04 27.81 -35.18
CA PRO A 154 -12.60 26.60 -34.44
C PRO A 154 -12.57 25.31 -35.29
N ASN A 155 -13.35 25.27 -36.38
CA ASN A 155 -13.69 24.05 -37.12
C ASN A 155 -12.48 23.39 -37.81
N GLY A 156 -11.60 24.19 -38.38
CA GLY A 156 -10.38 23.73 -39.04
C GLY A 156 -9.46 22.99 -38.06
N TYR A 157 -9.27 23.54 -36.86
CA TYR A 157 -8.43 22.95 -35.82
C TYR A 157 -9.05 21.65 -35.28
N ILE A 158 -10.36 21.62 -35.04
CA ILE A 158 -11.05 20.41 -34.60
C ILE A 158 -10.97 19.31 -35.68
N SER A 159 -11.17 19.70 -36.95
CA SER A 159 -11.06 18.76 -38.08
C SER A 159 -9.67 18.16 -38.21
N VAL A 160 -8.62 18.98 -38.14
CA VAL A 160 -7.23 18.52 -38.21
C VAL A 160 -6.86 17.72 -36.99
N GLY A 161 -7.13 18.19 -35.77
CA GLY A 161 -6.84 17.46 -34.54
C GLY A 161 -7.51 16.11 -34.46
N SER A 162 -8.72 15.99 -34.98
CA SER A 162 -9.41 14.68 -35.10
C SER A 162 -8.73 13.77 -36.14
N GLN A 163 -8.33 14.33 -37.29
CA GLN A 163 -7.68 13.58 -38.38
C GLN A 163 -6.30 13.04 -37.96
N ILE A 164 -5.50 13.83 -37.22
CA ILE A 164 -4.17 13.43 -36.75
C ILE A 164 -4.21 12.65 -35.42
N GLY A 165 -5.40 12.42 -34.86
CA GLY A 165 -5.60 11.53 -33.71
C GLY A 165 -5.59 12.21 -32.34
N ILE A 166 -5.40 13.52 -32.22
CA ILE A 166 -5.43 14.23 -30.91
C ILE A 166 -6.75 14.02 -30.17
N ALA A 167 -7.87 13.99 -30.89
CA ALA A 167 -9.21 13.80 -30.34
C ALA A 167 -9.53 12.36 -29.88
N LYS A 168 -8.65 11.39 -30.13
CA LYS A 168 -8.92 9.97 -29.82
C LYS A 168 -9.22 9.77 -28.34
N LYS A 169 -10.35 9.15 -28.01
CA LYS A 169 -10.87 8.91 -26.64
C LYS A 169 -11.21 10.19 -25.85
N ALA A 170 -11.18 11.38 -26.46
CA ALA A 170 -11.42 12.66 -25.79
C ALA A 170 -12.20 13.61 -26.71
N VAL A 171 -13.51 13.40 -26.85
CA VAL A 171 -14.40 14.21 -27.69
C VAL A 171 -15.53 14.79 -26.85
N THR A 172 -15.79 16.10 -27.03
CA THR A 172 -16.92 16.80 -26.41
C THR A 172 -17.41 17.95 -27.28
N GLY A 173 -18.40 18.70 -26.82
CA GLY A 173 -18.90 19.88 -27.55
C GLY A 173 -17.85 20.97 -27.71
N HIS A 174 -17.86 21.68 -28.83
CA HIS A 174 -16.83 22.69 -29.21
C HIS A 174 -16.57 23.73 -28.12
N ASN A 175 -17.64 24.25 -27.51
CA ASN A 175 -17.55 25.28 -26.47
C ASN A 175 -17.62 24.71 -25.04
N SER A 176 -17.65 23.37 -24.89
CA SER A 176 -17.68 22.76 -23.58
C SER A 176 -16.32 22.90 -22.89
N ALA A 177 -16.34 23.20 -21.60
CA ALA A 177 -15.15 23.11 -20.79
C ALA A 177 -14.61 21.67 -20.80
N VAL A 178 -13.31 21.50 -20.91
CA VAL A 178 -12.66 20.20 -20.85
C VAL A 178 -12.19 19.87 -19.44
N THR A 179 -12.19 18.58 -19.13
CA THR A 179 -11.71 18.10 -17.85
C THR A 179 -10.20 17.83 -17.87
N ARG A 180 -9.60 17.72 -16.69
CA ARG A 180 -8.18 17.39 -16.52
C ARG A 180 -7.84 16.04 -17.18
N GLY A 181 -8.73 15.03 -17.05
CA GLY A 181 -8.57 13.73 -17.70
C GLY A 181 -8.63 13.81 -19.23
N MET A 182 -9.55 14.62 -19.78
CA MET A 182 -9.62 14.85 -21.23
C MET A 182 -8.36 15.53 -21.75
N ILE A 183 -7.85 16.55 -21.05
CA ILE A 183 -6.59 17.21 -21.40
C ILE A 183 -5.41 16.25 -21.32
N ALA A 184 -5.33 15.41 -20.29
CA ALA A 184 -4.30 14.38 -20.21
C ALA A 184 -4.33 13.48 -21.45
N GLN A 185 -5.51 12.98 -21.84
CA GLN A 185 -5.66 12.14 -23.03
C GLN A 185 -5.29 12.87 -24.32
N MET A 186 -5.76 14.11 -24.52
CA MET A 186 -5.47 14.89 -25.73
C MET A 186 -3.97 15.22 -25.83
N THR A 187 -3.34 15.61 -24.73
CA THR A 187 -1.90 15.92 -24.69
C THR A 187 -1.08 14.65 -24.95
N PHE A 188 -1.42 13.53 -24.28
CA PHE A 188 -0.76 12.23 -24.50
C PHE A 188 -0.85 11.79 -25.98
N ASN A 189 -2.02 11.95 -26.60
CA ASN A 189 -2.18 11.67 -28.03
C ASN A 189 -1.27 12.58 -28.88
N ALA A 190 -1.20 13.88 -28.55
CA ALA A 190 -0.39 14.86 -29.30
C ALA A 190 1.12 14.53 -29.24
N LEU A 191 1.63 13.95 -28.12
CA LEU A 191 3.04 13.59 -28.00
C LEU A 191 3.54 12.64 -29.10
N THR A 192 2.66 11.80 -29.66
CA THR A 192 3.00 10.79 -30.68
C THR A 192 2.57 11.15 -32.10
N VAL A 193 1.99 12.32 -32.27
CA VAL A 193 1.61 12.85 -33.60
C VAL A 193 2.88 13.23 -34.37
N LYS A 194 2.96 12.84 -35.65
CA LYS A 194 4.03 13.32 -36.54
C LYS A 194 3.89 14.83 -36.75
N MET A 195 4.95 15.56 -36.52
CA MET A 195 4.98 17.01 -36.61
C MET A 195 4.87 17.48 -38.06
N MET A 196 4.36 18.71 -38.26
CA MET A 196 4.45 19.40 -39.52
C MET A 196 5.46 20.53 -39.40
N GLU A 197 6.41 20.61 -40.33
CA GLU A 197 7.45 21.65 -40.37
C GLU A 197 7.41 22.40 -41.68
N GLN A 198 7.84 23.67 -41.64
CA GLN A 198 8.04 24.48 -42.82
C GLN A 198 9.35 24.06 -43.53
N VAL A 199 9.25 23.55 -44.73
CA VAL A 199 10.39 23.09 -45.56
C VAL A 199 10.70 24.00 -46.73
N GLY A 200 9.82 24.97 -47.06
CA GLY A 200 10.00 25.98 -48.06
C GLY A 200 9.76 27.37 -47.50
N PHE A 201 10.54 28.38 -47.97
CA PHE A 201 10.52 29.75 -47.44
C PHE A 201 10.33 30.79 -48.54
N GLY A 202 9.82 31.93 -48.17
CA GLY A 202 9.61 33.07 -49.10
C GLY A 202 8.44 32.83 -50.05
N SER A 203 8.67 32.97 -51.37
CA SER A 203 7.61 32.80 -52.39
C SER A 203 7.13 31.34 -52.58
N ASP A 204 7.91 30.37 -52.08
CA ASP A 204 7.63 28.94 -52.17
C ASP A 204 7.38 28.36 -50.76
N GLU A 205 6.54 29.01 -49.98
CA GLU A 205 6.16 28.54 -48.66
C GLU A 205 5.50 27.17 -48.74
N LYS A 206 6.13 26.17 -48.10
CA LYS A 206 5.71 24.79 -48.14
C LYS A 206 5.84 24.15 -46.76
N TYR A 207 4.85 23.38 -46.37
CA TYR A 207 4.81 22.62 -45.10
C TYR A 207 4.70 21.13 -45.42
N GLU A 208 5.47 20.33 -44.71
CA GLU A 208 5.43 18.88 -44.85
C GLU A 208 5.35 18.18 -43.49
N ILE A 209 4.71 17.00 -43.47
CA ILE A 209 4.72 16.11 -42.29
C ILE A 209 6.10 15.44 -42.25
N VAL A 210 6.80 15.63 -41.17
CA VAL A 210 8.12 15.05 -40.92
C VAL A 210 8.02 13.85 -39.98
N ASP A 211 9.04 12.98 -40.01
CA ASP A 211 9.11 11.82 -39.12
C ASP A 211 9.71 12.18 -37.75
N LYS A 212 9.08 13.16 -37.11
CA LYS A 212 9.41 13.66 -35.77
C LYS A 212 8.15 13.74 -34.93
N THR A 213 8.30 13.54 -33.63
CA THR A 213 7.22 13.66 -32.64
C THR A 213 7.68 14.48 -31.44
N LEU A 214 6.75 15.03 -30.66
CA LEU A 214 7.12 15.68 -29.40
C LEU A 214 7.77 14.70 -28.42
N LEU A 215 7.28 13.46 -28.35
CA LEU A 215 7.79 12.46 -27.43
C LEU A 215 9.26 12.13 -27.70
N GLN A 216 9.59 11.84 -28.94
CA GLN A 216 10.90 11.33 -29.32
C GLN A 216 11.93 12.44 -29.58
N ASP A 217 11.52 13.50 -30.28
CA ASP A 217 12.48 14.49 -30.80
C ASP A 217 12.57 15.77 -29.93
N VAL A 218 11.64 15.94 -28.98
CA VAL A 218 11.62 17.08 -28.07
C VAL A 218 11.86 16.66 -26.62
N LEU A 219 11.30 15.52 -26.19
CA LEU A 219 11.43 15.03 -24.84
C LEU A 219 12.47 13.91 -24.67
N ASP A 220 13.13 13.51 -25.77
CA ASP A 220 14.14 12.44 -25.82
C ASP A 220 13.62 11.10 -25.25
N VAL A 221 12.32 10.81 -25.43
CA VAL A 221 11.66 9.62 -24.88
C VAL A 221 11.16 8.70 -26.00
N THR A 222 11.57 7.45 -25.94
CA THR A 222 11.09 6.39 -26.84
C THR A 222 10.06 5.53 -26.14
N LYS A 223 8.91 5.32 -26.79
CA LYS A 223 7.89 4.32 -26.39
C LYS A 223 8.17 3.02 -27.14
N ALA A 224 8.23 1.90 -26.42
CA ALA A 224 8.45 0.58 -26.99
C ALA A 224 7.66 -0.51 -26.25
N THR A 225 7.69 -1.73 -26.76
CA THR A 225 7.11 -2.93 -26.12
C THR A 225 8.17 -4.03 -26.02
N GLY A 226 8.07 -4.87 -25.01
CA GLY A 226 8.95 -6.02 -24.84
C GLY A 226 8.70 -6.73 -23.52
N GLN A 227 9.26 -7.92 -23.35
CA GLN A 227 9.14 -8.70 -22.13
C GLN A 227 10.24 -8.32 -21.13
N ILE A 228 9.88 -8.12 -19.87
CA ILE A 228 10.86 -7.98 -18.79
C ILE A 228 11.44 -9.36 -18.46
N THR A 229 12.70 -9.57 -18.83
CA THR A 229 13.37 -10.87 -18.68
C THR A 229 14.25 -10.98 -17.44
N ALA A 230 14.67 -9.85 -16.86
CA ALA A 230 15.43 -9.83 -15.61
C ALA A 230 15.27 -8.51 -14.85
N LEU A 231 15.33 -8.62 -13.54
CA LEU A 231 15.41 -7.53 -12.56
C LEU A 231 16.70 -7.65 -11.76
N GLY A 232 17.04 -6.65 -10.94
CA GLY A 232 18.24 -6.68 -10.09
C GLY A 232 18.36 -7.94 -9.23
N ILE A 233 17.25 -8.48 -8.75
CA ILE A 233 17.22 -9.63 -7.84
C ILE A 233 16.93 -10.97 -8.55
N SER A 234 16.24 -10.95 -9.70
CA SER A 234 15.71 -12.16 -10.31
C SER A 234 15.66 -12.09 -11.82
N SER A 235 15.62 -13.25 -12.49
CA SER A 235 15.36 -13.36 -13.93
C SER A 235 14.45 -14.56 -14.21
N ILE A 236 13.74 -14.52 -15.35
CA ILE A 236 12.91 -15.66 -15.78
C ILE A 236 13.73 -16.90 -16.11
N SER A 237 15.04 -16.77 -16.33
CA SER A 237 15.95 -17.87 -16.68
C SER A 237 16.91 -18.27 -15.56
N GLY A 238 16.75 -17.75 -14.34
CA GLY A 238 17.60 -18.07 -13.20
C GLY A 238 18.03 -16.87 -12.37
N THR A 239 19.32 -16.74 -12.09
CA THR A 239 19.87 -15.62 -11.33
C THR A 239 20.14 -14.42 -12.23
N SER A 240 19.87 -13.21 -11.70
CA SER A 240 20.23 -11.96 -12.35
C SER A 240 21.58 -11.44 -11.86
N SER A 241 22.36 -10.86 -12.78
CA SER A 241 23.60 -10.13 -12.47
C SER A 241 23.42 -8.61 -12.53
N LEU A 242 22.19 -8.15 -12.67
CA LEU A 242 21.87 -6.73 -12.76
C LEU A 242 22.02 -6.05 -11.39
N ARG A 243 22.15 -4.73 -11.39
CA ARG A 243 22.04 -3.91 -10.19
C ARG A 243 20.58 -3.79 -9.76
N ASP A 244 20.32 -3.41 -8.52
CA ASP A 244 18.96 -3.34 -7.96
C ASP A 244 18.06 -2.30 -8.65
N ASN A 245 18.68 -1.32 -9.32
CA ASN A 245 18.01 -0.31 -10.13
C ASN A 245 18.15 -0.54 -11.64
N GLU A 246 18.40 -1.76 -12.07
CA GLU A 246 18.47 -2.12 -13.48
C GLU A 246 17.39 -3.14 -13.84
N VAL A 247 16.90 -3.05 -15.08
CA VAL A 247 15.94 -3.99 -15.68
C VAL A 247 16.41 -4.40 -17.06
N ARG A 248 16.19 -5.67 -17.41
CA ARG A 248 16.38 -6.16 -18.79
C ARG A 248 15.02 -6.36 -19.44
N ILE A 249 14.83 -5.70 -20.58
CA ILE A 249 13.64 -5.85 -21.42
C ILE A 249 14.10 -6.39 -22.77
N GLY A 250 13.66 -7.61 -23.13
CA GLY A 250 14.28 -8.36 -24.22
C GLY A 250 15.78 -8.57 -23.96
N ASP A 251 16.61 -8.09 -24.86
CA ASP A 251 18.08 -8.19 -24.78
C ASP A 251 18.76 -6.91 -24.25
N LYS A 252 17.98 -5.83 -23.99
CA LYS A 252 18.53 -4.53 -23.57
C LYS A 252 18.38 -4.34 -22.07
N THR A 253 19.41 -3.77 -21.45
CA THR A 253 19.42 -3.39 -20.04
C THR A 253 19.26 -1.88 -19.92
N TYR A 254 18.39 -1.44 -19.02
CA TYR A 254 18.09 -0.05 -18.73
C TYR A 254 18.28 0.24 -17.25
N LYS A 255 18.75 1.43 -16.90
CA LYS A 255 18.60 1.98 -15.56
C LYS A 255 17.11 2.30 -15.33
N VAL A 256 16.62 2.09 -14.14
CA VAL A 256 15.23 2.38 -13.78
C VAL A 256 15.21 3.64 -12.92
N SER A 257 14.36 4.60 -13.24
CA SER A 257 14.16 5.78 -12.41
C SER A 257 13.64 5.40 -11.02
N GLU A 258 13.93 6.20 -10.01
CA GLU A 258 13.46 5.96 -8.64
C GLU A 258 11.94 5.86 -8.56
N THR A 259 11.23 6.64 -9.36
CA THR A 259 9.76 6.66 -9.43
C THR A 259 9.18 5.42 -10.08
N ALA A 260 9.82 4.84 -11.09
CA ALA A 260 9.34 3.64 -11.80
C ALA A 260 9.73 2.34 -11.09
N LEU A 261 10.77 2.35 -10.25
CA LEU A 261 11.36 1.14 -9.67
C LEU A 261 10.37 0.28 -8.87
N PRO A 262 9.49 0.82 -8.02
CA PRO A 262 8.53 -0.01 -7.27
C PRO A 262 7.58 -0.81 -8.16
N ALA A 263 7.12 -0.22 -9.25
CA ALA A 263 6.21 -0.88 -10.18
C ALA A 263 6.93 -1.93 -11.03
N VAL A 264 8.11 -1.58 -11.55
CA VAL A 264 8.91 -2.47 -12.41
C VAL A 264 9.26 -3.78 -11.71
N ARG A 265 9.47 -3.76 -10.39
CA ARG A 265 9.76 -4.96 -9.58
C ARG A 265 8.69 -6.04 -9.67
N ASN A 266 7.45 -5.67 -9.94
CA ASN A 266 6.33 -6.60 -10.03
C ASN A 266 6.05 -7.08 -11.46
N LEU A 267 6.82 -6.62 -12.45
CA LEU A 267 6.57 -6.88 -13.87
C LEU A 267 7.53 -7.93 -14.49
N LEU A 268 8.29 -8.67 -13.69
CA LEU A 268 9.13 -9.75 -14.21
C LEU A 268 8.28 -10.73 -15.02
N GLY A 269 8.71 -11.04 -16.22
CA GLY A 269 8.04 -11.98 -17.15
C GLY A 269 6.91 -11.37 -17.96
N PHE A 270 6.38 -10.21 -17.59
CA PHE A 270 5.31 -9.56 -18.34
C PHE A 270 5.82 -8.91 -19.62
N ASN A 271 5.03 -8.98 -20.67
CA ASN A 271 5.14 -8.08 -21.81
C ASN A 271 4.68 -6.68 -21.37
N VAL A 272 5.52 -5.70 -21.57
CA VAL A 272 5.26 -4.33 -21.11
C VAL A 272 5.27 -3.34 -22.27
N ILE A 273 4.46 -2.30 -22.12
CA ILE A 273 4.63 -1.03 -22.82
C ILE A 273 5.52 -0.19 -21.92
N TYR A 274 6.64 0.29 -22.46
CA TYR A 274 7.62 1.02 -21.66
C TYR A 274 8.12 2.28 -22.34
N TYR A 275 8.60 3.22 -21.52
CA TYR A 275 9.10 4.51 -21.94
C TYR A 275 10.53 4.68 -21.43
N VAL A 276 11.42 5.00 -22.33
CA VAL A 276 12.85 5.15 -22.06
C VAL A 276 13.30 6.54 -22.48
N ARG A 277 13.92 7.25 -21.55
CA ARG A 277 14.53 8.56 -21.80
C ARG A 277 16.02 8.39 -22.13
N GLU A 278 16.49 9.04 -23.18
CA GLU A 278 17.92 9.18 -23.46
C GLU A 278 18.49 10.28 -22.55
N LEU A 279 19.55 9.95 -21.83
CA LEU A 279 20.24 10.87 -20.93
C LEU A 279 21.37 11.60 -21.68
N ALA A 280 21.81 12.74 -21.16
CA ALA A 280 22.86 13.56 -21.77
C ALA A 280 24.21 12.85 -21.96
N ASP A 281 24.46 11.78 -21.20
CA ASP A 281 25.65 10.92 -21.30
C ASP A 281 25.50 9.77 -22.31
N GLY A 282 24.35 9.66 -22.97
CA GLY A 282 24.00 8.61 -23.91
C GLY A 282 23.50 7.31 -23.28
N ASP A 283 23.36 7.26 -21.96
CA ASP A 283 22.70 6.17 -21.25
C ASP A 283 21.18 6.29 -21.42
N PHE A 284 20.45 5.21 -21.12
CA PHE A 284 19.00 5.14 -21.22
C PHE A 284 18.38 4.83 -19.86
N GLU A 285 17.39 5.63 -19.48
CA GLU A 285 16.63 5.46 -18.24
C GLU A 285 15.19 5.05 -18.52
N LEU A 286 14.77 3.94 -17.95
CA LEU A 286 13.37 3.51 -17.93
C LEU A 286 12.60 4.40 -16.94
N ILE A 287 11.69 5.21 -17.47
CA ILE A 287 10.87 6.14 -16.68
C ILE A 287 9.47 5.63 -16.40
N LEU A 288 9.00 4.65 -17.19
CA LEU A 288 7.69 4.01 -17.02
C LEU A 288 7.69 2.65 -17.70
N ALA A 289 7.12 1.65 -17.04
CA ALA A 289 6.71 0.39 -17.67
C ALA A 289 5.37 -0.05 -17.06
N ARG A 290 4.47 -0.53 -17.92
CA ARG A 290 3.18 -1.09 -17.52
C ARG A 290 2.91 -2.37 -18.30
N ALA A 291 2.19 -3.32 -17.69
CA ALA A 291 1.80 -4.53 -18.39
C ALA A 291 0.92 -4.20 -19.62
N ASP A 292 1.24 -4.79 -20.76
CA ASP A 292 0.40 -4.68 -21.95
C ASP A 292 -0.80 -5.62 -21.80
N GLN A 293 -1.96 -5.04 -21.51
CA GLN A 293 -3.21 -5.79 -21.31
C GLN A 293 -3.66 -6.61 -22.53
N ASN A 294 -3.13 -6.30 -23.72
CA ASN A 294 -3.47 -7.05 -24.93
C ASN A 294 -2.56 -8.27 -25.15
N GLN A 295 -1.42 -8.34 -24.43
CA GLN A 295 -0.43 -9.39 -24.59
C GLN A 295 -0.20 -10.25 -23.35
N ASN A 296 -0.81 -9.89 -22.21
CA ASN A 296 -0.69 -10.67 -20.99
C ASN A 296 -2.09 -11.08 -20.53
N HIS A 297 -2.38 -12.34 -20.57
CA HIS A 297 -3.50 -12.90 -19.88
C HIS A 297 -3.02 -13.45 -18.54
N ALA A 298 -3.30 -12.73 -17.46
CA ALA A 298 -2.90 -13.11 -16.13
C ALA A 298 -4.10 -13.55 -15.30
N VAL A 299 -3.98 -14.69 -14.62
CA VAL A 299 -4.92 -15.13 -13.59
C VAL A 299 -4.18 -15.16 -12.26
N THR A 300 -4.75 -14.45 -11.29
CA THR A 300 -4.25 -14.46 -9.91
C THR A 300 -5.17 -15.31 -9.05
N ILE A 301 -4.60 -16.28 -8.35
CA ILE A 301 -5.30 -17.21 -7.46
C ILE A 301 -4.71 -17.04 -6.06
N LYS A 302 -5.54 -16.73 -5.07
CA LYS A 302 -5.14 -16.78 -3.67
C LYS A 302 -5.01 -18.24 -3.24
N THR A 303 -4.09 -18.53 -2.34
CA THR A 303 -3.85 -19.92 -1.92
C THR A 303 -5.07 -20.62 -1.34
N GLY A 304 -5.92 -19.91 -0.61
CA GLY A 304 -7.18 -20.45 -0.07
C GLY A 304 -8.24 -20.78 -1.13
N ASP A 305 -8.08 -20.27 -2.36
CA ASP A 305 -9.02 -20.46 -3.46
C ASP A 305 -8.61 -21.58 -4.41
N VAL A 306 -7.43 -22.20 -4.23
CA VAL A 306 -7.02 -23.40 -4.98
C VAL A 306 -7.81 -24.61 -4.48
N GLU A 307 -8.57 -25.23 -5.37
CA GLU A 307 -9.35 -26.45 -5.06
C GLU A 307 -8.54 -27.72 -5.32
N SER A 308 -7.92 -27.82 -6.50
CA SER A 308 -7.08 -28.97 -6.84
C SER A 308 -5.98 -28.60 -7.84
N VAL A 309 -4.89 -29.40 -7.79
CA VAL A 309 -3.79 -29.34 -8.75
C VAL A 309 -3.53 -30.73 -9.27
N GLN A 310 -3.59 -30.95 -10.59
CA GLN A 310 -3.45 -32.25 -11.22
C GLN A 310 -2.50 -32.18 -12.39
N THR A 311 -1.45 -33.02 -12.39
CA THR A 311 -0.51 -33.12 -13.52
C THR A 311 -0.83 -34.34 -14.37
N ALA A 312 -1.04 -34.12 -15.66
CA ALA A 312 -1.30 -35.16 -16.63
C ALA A 312 0.00 -35.89 -17.03
N GLU A 313 -0.13 -37.05 -17.66
CA GLU A 313 1.02 -37.81 -18.21
C GLU A 313 1.80 -37.00 -19.28
N SER A 314 1.14 -36.07 -19.96
CA SER A 314 1.75 -35.14 -20.92
C SER A 314 2.71 -34.13 -20.26
N GLY A 315 2.66 -34.00 -18.93
CA GLY A 315 3.38 -32.99 -18.15
C GLY A 315 2.67 -31.64 -18.03
N SER A 316 1.50 -31.45 -18.64
CA SER A 316 0.67 -30.26 -18.40
C SER A 316 0.01 -30.37 -17.03
N THR A 317 -0.19 -29.24 -16.36
CA THR A 317 -0.80 -29.20 -15.02
C THR A 317 -2.08 -28.37 -15.08
N THR A 318 -3.17 -28.95 -14.59
CA THR A 318 -4.45 -28.29 -14.45
C THR A 318 -4.61 -27.80 -13.00
N VAL A 319 -5.02 -26.56 -12.83
CA VAL A 319 -5.35 -25.94 -11.54
C VAL A 319 -6.83 -25.62 -11.54
N GLU A 320 -7.58 -26.21 -10.61
CA GLU A 320 -8.96 -25.82 -10.33
C GLU A 320 -8.96 -24.81 -9.18
N TYR A 321 -9.72 -23.73 -9.33
CA TYR A 321 -9.74 -22.63 -8.35
C TYR A 321 -11.10 -21.91 -8.32
N TRP A 322 -11.40 -21.29 -7.20
CA TRP A 322 -12.59 -20.49 -6.99
C TRP A 322 -12.30 -19.01 -7.24
N ILE A 323 -13.20 -18.30 -7.89
CA ILE A 323 -13.21 -16.83 -7.94
C ILE A 323 -13.95 -16.31 -6.72
N ASP A 324 -15.09 -16.92 -6.40
CA ASP A 324 -15.90 -16.65 -5.21
C ASP A 324 -16.43 -17.98 -4.68
N LYS A 325 -15.75 -18.52 -3.68
CA LYS A 325 -16.08 -19.85 -3.11
C LYS A 325 -17.46 -19.90 -2.45
N GLU A 326 -18.01 -18.75 -2.04
CA GLU A 326 -19.32 -18.67 -1.38
C GLU A 326 -20.47 -18.62 -2.40
N ASN A 327 -20.26 -18.02 -3.57
CA ASN A 327 -21.31 -17.75 -4.54
C ASN A 327 -21.18 -18.54 -5.84
N ASP A 328 -19.99 -19.03 -6.19
CA ASP A 328 -19.77 -19.82 -7.41
C ASP A 328 -20.28 -21.26 -7.24
N ARG A 329 -20.89 -21.82 -8.29
CA ARG A 329 -21.39 -23.18 -8.29
C ARG A 329 -20.31 -24.23 -8.59
N ASN A 330 -19.31 -23.85 -9.37
CA ASN A 330 -18.22 -24.73 -9.80
C ASN A 330 -16.91 -23.92 -9.81
N PRO A 331 -15.78 -24.57 -9.48
CA PRO A 331 -14.48 -23.95 -9.67
C PRO A 331 -14.22 -23.65 -11.14
N LYS A 332 -13.33 -22.70 -11.39
CA LYS A 332 -12.72 -22.44 -12.69
C LYS A 332 -11.53 -23.36 -12.88
N GLU A 333 -11.14 -23.54 -14.11
CA GLU A 333 -10.00 -24.38 -14.49
C GLU A 333 -9.05 -23.57 -15.38
N LEU A 334 -7.75 -23.73 -15.15
CA LEU A 334 -6.71 -23.26 -16.06
C LEU A 334 -5.67 -24.35 -16.29
N THR A 335 -5.02 -24.32 -17.45
CA THR A 335 -3.99 -25.28 -17.83
C THR A 335 -2.64 -24.61 -17.94
N ILE A 336 -1.65 -25.13 -17.20
CA ILE A 336 -0.23 -24.73 -17.29
C ILE A 336 0.46 -25.70 -18.23
N LYS A 337 1.22 -25.20 -19.21
CA LYS A 337 1.89 -26.03 -20.20
C LYS A 337 3.00 -26.89 -19.58
N SER A 338 3.28 -28.01 -20.20
CA SER A 338 4.45 -28.82 -19.88
C SER A 338 5.73 -28.01 -20.10
N GLY A 339 6.59 -27.96 -19.06
CA GLY A 339 7.82 -27.17 -19.11
C GLY A 339 7.62 -25.67 -18.94
N ALA A 340 6.48 -25.22 -18.42
CA ALA A 340 6.24 -23.83 -18.03
C ALA A 340 7.38 -23.33 -17.13
N GLN A 341 7.69 -22.05 -17.23
CA GLN A 341 8.65 -21.41 -16.33
C GLN A 341 7.99 -21.16 -14.98
N MET A 342 8.71 -21.41 -13.88
CA MET A 342 8.23 -21.12 -12.55
C MET A 342 9.17 -20.15 -11.83
N ILE A 343 8.59 -19.13 -11.22
CA ILE A 343 9.30 -18.20 -10.36
C ILE A 343 8.69 -18.32 -8.96
N TYR A 344 9.45 -18.91 -8.04
CA TYR A 344 9.04 -19.09 -6.66
C TYR A 344 9.73 -18.08 -5.75
N ASN A 345 8.95 -17.24 -5.08
CA ASN A 345 9.43 -16.17 -4.21
C ASN A 345 10.58 -15.37 -4.84
N GLY A 346 10.35 -14.90 -6.07
CA GLY A 346 11.26 -14.02 -6.80
C GLY A 346 12.44 -14.74 -7.48
N LYS A 347 12.54 -16.06 -7.44
CA LYS A 347 13.61 -16.81 -8.11
C LYS A 347 13.07 -17.88 -9.05
N ALA A 348 13.64 -17.93 -10.27
CA ALA A 348 13.30 -19.01 -11.19
C ALA A 348 13.75 -20.37 -10.62
N THR A 349 12.85 -21.35 -10.71
CA THR A 349 13.07 -22.73 -10.28
C THR A 349 12.50 -23.70 -11.30
N THR A 350 12.86 -24.97 -11.18
CA THR A 350 12.21 -26.03 -11.96
C THR A 350 10.75 -26.08 -11.60
N PHE A 351 9.88 -26.22 -12.60
CA PHE A 351 8.44 -26.34 -12.38
C PHE A 351 8.15 -27.57 -11.50
N ASP A 352 7.42 -27.32 -10.41
CA ASP A 352 6.99 -28.34 -9.47
C ASP A 352 5.54 -28.02 -9.07
N ALA A 353 4.63 -28.92 -9.38
CA ALA A 353 3.21 -28.75 -9.11
C ALA A 353 2.88 -28.70 -7.60
N GLU A 354 3.73 -29.30 -6.75
CA GLU A 354 3.53 -29.24 -5.28
C GLU A 354 3.70 -27.81 -4.74
N LEU A 355 4.51 -26.98 -5.41
CA LEU A 355 4.70 -25.58 -5.04
C LEU A 355 3.50 -24.68 -5.38
N LEU A 356 2.52 -25.18 -6.13
CA LEU A 356 1.29 -24.44 -6.46
C LEU A 356 0.26 -24.40 -5.32
N GLN A 357 0.56 -24.97 -4.16
CA GLN A 357 -0.32 -24.96 -3.00
C GLN A 357 0.38 -24.38 -1.76
N PRO A 358 0.90 -23.14 -1.80
CA PRO A 358 1.50 -22.54 -0.62
C PRO A 358 0.44 -22.32 0.47
N GLU A 359 0.84 -22.33 1.74
CA GLU A 359 -0.08 -22.16 2.88
C GLU A 359 -0.68 -20.75 2.95
N SER A 360 0.06 -19.75 2.51
CA SER A 360 -0.35 -18.33 2.44
C SER A 360 0.30 -17.67 1.24
N GLY A 361 -0.35 -16.67 0.67
CA GLY A 361 0.11 -15.94 -0.49
C GLY A 361 -0.74 -16.18 -1.74
N ARG A 362 -0.11 -16.27 -2.92
CA ARG A 362 -0.82 -16.34 -4.19
C ARG A 362 -0.02 -17.01 -5.29
N ILE A 363 -0.76 -17.42 -6.33
CA ILE A 363 -0.21 -17.89 -7.59
C ILE A 363 -0.66 -16.89 -8.67
N VAL A 364 0.25 -16.49 -9.55
CA VAL A 364 -0.08 -15.75 -10.76
C VAL A 364 0.34 -16.59 -11.95
N CYS A 365 -0.63 -17.02 -12.75
CA CYS A 365 -0.39 -17.72 -14.01
C CYS A 365 -0.48 -16.70 -15.14
N LEU A 366 0.51 -16.69 -16.03
CA LEU A 366 0.63 -15.75 -17.14
C LEU A 366 0.72 -16.52 -18.46
N ASP A 367 -0.25 -16.25 -19.34
CA ASP A 367 -0.28 -16.63 -20.73
C ASP A 367 0.30 -15.45 -21.53
N ILE A 368 1.42 -15.65 -22.21
CA ILE A 368 2.20 -14.59 -22.90
C ILE A 368 2.04 -14.63 -24.42
N ASP A 369 1.44 -15.66 -24.97
CA ASP A 369 1.21 -15.82 -26.42
C ASP A 369 -0.29 -15.89 -26.78
N ASN A 370 -1.16 -15.82 -25.78
CA ASN A 370 -2.60 -15.69 -25.90
C ASN A 370 -3.26 -16.93 -26.54
N ASP A 371 -2.81 -18.12 -26.12
CA ASP A 371 -3.32 -19.41 -26.57
C ASP A 371 -4.20 -20.13 -25.53
N ASP A 372 -4.55 -19.44 -24.42
CA ASP A 372 -5.31 -19.95 -23.27
C ASP A 372 -4.57 -21.06 -22.49
N VAL A 373 -3.25 -21.24 -22.71
CA VAL A 373 -2.38 -22.12 -21.93
C VAL A 373 -1.28 -21.29 -21.27
N TYR A 374 -1.08 -21.47 -19.98
CA TYR A 374 -0.22 -20.59 -19.19
C TYR A 374 1.25 -21.02 -19.27
N ASP A 375 2.10 -20.07 -19.62
CA ASP A 375 3.54 -20.26 -19.90
C ASP A 375 4.43 -20.05 -18.71
N LEU A 376 4.05 -19.14 -17.84
CA LEU A 376 4.85 -18.66 -16.73
C LEU A 376 4.00 -18.61 -15.47
N VAL A 377 4.54 -19.13 -14.38
CA VAL A 377 3.86 -19.21 -13.10
C VAL A 377 4.71 -18.53 -12.03
N PHE A 378 4.13 -17.57 -11.36
CA PHE A 378 4.71 -16.95 -10.17
C PHE A 378 4.02 -17.51 -8.93
N VAL A 379 4.79 -18.03 -8.02
CA VAL A 379 4.31 -18.47 -6.71
C VAL A 379 4.89 -17.54 -5.67
N THR A 380 4.01 -16.86 -4.95
CA THR A 380 4.37 -16.15 -3.72
C THR A 380 3.88 -16.98 -2.54
N SER A 381 4.82 -17.55 -1.81
CA SER A 381 4.54 -18.31 -0.59
C SER A 381 5.03 -17.49 0.60
N LEU A 382 4.15 -17.15 1.50
CA LEU A 382 4.42 -16.27 2.63
C LEU A 382 4.46 -17.07 3.93
N THR A 383 5.39 -16.67 4.80
CA THR A 383 5.43 -17.11 6.20
C THR A 383 5.47 -15.87 7.07
N ASN A 384 4.55 -15.77 8.03
CA ASN A 384 4.52 -14.64 8.94
C ASN A 384 5.49 -14.84 10.11
N LEU A 385 6.19 -13.77 10.47
CA LEU A 385 7.02 -13.61 11.65
C LEU A 385 6.55 -12.35 12.39
N VAL A 386 6.36 -12.47 13.70
CA VAL A 386 5.95 -11.34 14.54
C VAL A 386 7.16 -10.84 15.33
N VAL A 387 7.52 -9.60 15.13
CA VAL A 387 8.73 -9.01 15.74
C VAL A 387 8.64 -9.04 17.27
N GLU A 388 9.55 -9.77 17.91
CA GLU A 388 9.80 -9.70 19.34
C GLU A 388 10.89 -8.64 19.62
N SER A 389 12.02 -8.74 18.90
CA SER A 389 13.11 -7.77 19.00
C SER A 389 13.98 -7.74 17.74
N VAL A 390 14.65 -6.62 17.53
CA VAL A 390 15.65 -6.43 16.47
C VAL A 390 17.04 -6.34 17.11
N ILE A 391 17.94 -7.23 16.70
CA ILE A 391 19.34 -7.26 17.17
C ILE A 391 20.22 -6.65 16.08
N ALA A 392 20.42 -5.34 16.14
CA ALA A 392 21.08 -4.57 15.10
C ALA A 392 22.48 -5.10 14.73
N ASN A 393 23.31 -5.46 15.70
CA ASN A 393 24.70 -5.90 15.46
C ASN A 393 24.82 -7.22 14.67
N SER A 394 23.76 -8.02 14.61
CA SER A 394 23.71 -9.29 13.89
C SER A 394 22.63 -9.30 12.79
N HIS A 395 22.05 -8.15 12.48
CA HIS A 395 20.97 -7.97 11.49
C HIS A 395 19.85 -9.00 11.65
N LYS A 396 19.47 -9.31 12.90
CA LYS A 396 18.59 -10.40 13.26
C LYS A 396 17.28 -9.89 13.83
N VAL A 397 16.17 -10.42 13.34
CA VAL A 397 14.84 -10.23 13.90
C VAL A 397 14.40 -11.51 14.60
N THR A 398 14.02 -11.43 15.88
CA THR A 398 13.48 -12.56 16.63
C THR A 398 11.95 -12.56 16.58
N ASP A 399 11.38 -13.77 16.60
CA ASP A 399 9.94 -13.97 16.53
C ASP A 399 9.33 -14.20 17.90
N LYS A 400 8.16 -13.60 18.17
CA LYS A 400 7.43 -13.75 19.44
C LYS A 400 6.95 -15.18 19.72
N TYR A 401 6.69 -15.94 18.69
CA TYR A 401 6.13 -17.30 18.80
C TYR A 401 7.19 -18.40 18.68
N GLY A 402 8.47 -18.01 18.66
CA GLY A 402 9.60 -18.94 18.68
C GLY A 402 9.93 -19.57 17.32
N ASN A 403 9.41 -19.03 16.24
CA ASN A 403 9.86 -19.39 14.91
C ASN A 403 11.33 -19.04 14.69
N PRO A 404 12.01 -19.66 13.72
CA PRO A 404 13.38 -19.31 13.39
C PRO A 404 13.55 -17.82 13.10
N SER A 405 14.56 -17.23 13.69
CA SER A 405 14.84 -15.82 13.50
C SER A 405 15.21 -15.52 12.04
N LEU A 406 14.82 -14.34 11.57
CA LEU A 406 15.17 -13.83 10.25
C LEU A 406 16.49 -13.04 10.36
N VAL A 407 17.43 -13.35 9.47
CA VAL A 407 18.71 -12.61 9.36
C VAL A 407 18.72 -11.92 8.00
N LEU A 408 18.86 -10.59 8.02
CA LEU A 408 18.90 -9.73 6.85
C LEU A 408 20.19 -8.91 6.85
N ASP A 409 21.30 -9.61 6.62
CA ASP A 409 22.65 -9.04 6.66
C ASP A 409 23.01 -8.42 5.30
N PRO A 410 23.16 -7.09 5.19
CA PRO A 410 23.51 -6.43 3.94
C PRO A 410 24.93 -6.74 3.46
N ASP A 411 25.80 -7.22 4.34
CA ASP A 411 27.18 -7.62 3.98
C ASP A 411 27.26 -9.05 3.40
N ASN A 412 26.19 -9.83 3.54
CA ASN A 412 26.09 -11.17 2.96
C ASN A 412 25.76 -11.09 1.46
N LYS A 413 26.77 -11.26 0.61
CA LYS A 413 26.64 -11.20 -0.86
C LYS A 413 25.89 -12.39 -1.48
N ASP A 414 25.73 -13.49 -0.75
CA ASP A 414 25.06 -14.69 -1.21
C ASP A 414 23.52 -14.60 -1.06
N VAL A 415 23.05 -13.68 -0.24
CA VAL A 415 21.61 -13.46 0.02
C VAL A 415 21.24 -12.05 -0.39
N LYS A 416 20.30 -11.92 -1.31
CA LYS A 416 19.66 -10.64 -1.66
C LYS A 416 18.33 -10.53 -0.95
N PHE A 417 18.10 -9.41 -0.27
CA PHE A 417 16.82 -9.18 0.38
C PHE A 417 16.27 -7.81 0.08
N THR A 418 14.95 -7.70 0.16
CA THR A 418 14.22 -6.44 0.15
C THR A 418 13.26 -6.43 1.32
N MET A 419 13.09 -5.27 1.96
CA MET A 419 12.10 -5.06 3.00
C MET A 419 11.29 -3.81 2.68
N THR A 420 9.98 -3.97 2.63
CA THR A 420 9.04 -2.92 2.23
C THR A 420 7.89 -2.80 3.22
N GLN A 421 7.32 -1.60 3.30
CA GLN A 421 6.07 -1.31 4.01
C GLN A 421 5.20 -0.47 3.07
N GLY A 422 4.04 -1.02 2.68
CA GLY A 422 3.18 -0.35 1.69
C GLY A 422 3.90 -0.02 0.37
N GLY A 423 4.79 -0.91 -0.07
CA GLY A 423 5.58 -0.75 -1.30
C GLY A 423 6.82 0.15 -1.18
N GLN A 424 7.03 0.84 -0.05
CA GLN A 424 8.22 1.67 0.18
C GLN A 424 9.31 0.87 0.87
N LEU A 425 10.57 1.05 0.43
CA LEU A 425 11.72 0.42 1.08
C LEU A 425 11.89 0.99 2.50
N ILE A 426 12.13 0.09 3.45
CA ILE A 426 12.42 0.42 4.84
C ILE A 426 13.67 -0.34 5.32
N GLU A 427 14.24 0.11 6.44
CA GLU A 427 15.40 -0.50 7.08
C GLU A 427 15.01 -1.29 8.34
N LEU A 428 15.93 -2.14 8.82
CA LEU A 428 15.71 -2.90 10.06
C LEU A 428 15.44 -2.02 11.30
N SER A 429 15.98 -0.79 11.29
CA SER A 429 15.75 0.22 12.34
C SER A 429 14.32 0.74 12.42
N ASP A 430 13.55 0.58 11.33
CA ASP A 430 12.15 1.03 11.24
C ASP A 430 11.16 0.01 11.83
N LEU A 431 11.66 -1.20 12.13
CA LEU A 431 10.85 -2.25 12.74
C LEU A 431 10.63 -1.97 14.22
N SER A 432 9.43 -2.28 14.67
CA SER A 432 9.00 -2.19 16.06
C SER A 432 8.50 -3.55 16.56
N GLU A 433 8.51 -3.73 17.87
CA GLU A 433 7.86 -4.89 18.49
C GLU A 433 6.40 -4.98 18.04
N TRP A 434 5.92 -6.20 17.76
CA TRP A 434 4.60 -6.54 17.23
C TRP A 434 4.38 -6.24 15.74
N ASP A 435 5.32 -5.66 15.01
CA ASP A 435 5.21 -5.60 13.56
C ASP A 435 5.10 -7.03 12.99
N VAL A 436 4.25 -7.20 11.99
CA VAL A 436 4.09 -8.50 11.32
C VAL A 436 4.85 -8.49 10.01
N LEU A 437 5.82 -9.39 9.91
CA LEU A 437 6.62 -9.57 8.70
C LEU A 437 6.07 -10.74 7.89
N SER A 438 5.54 -10.49 6.70
CA SER A 438 5.20 -11.52 5.74
C SER A 438 6.42 -11.79 4.86
N VAL A 439 7.06 -12.92 5.08
CA VAL A 439 8.36 -13.28 4.51
C VAL A 439 8.17 -14.26 3.36
N ALA A 440 8.62 -13.88 2.16
CA ALA A 440 8.76 -14.74 1.00
C ALA A 440 10.23 -15.10 0.81
N LYS A 441 10.56 -16.39 0.87
CA LYS A 441 11.93 -16.88 0.73
C LYS A 441 12.02 -17.86 -0.44
N SER A 442 12.98 -17.64 -1.36
CA SER A 442 13.23 -18.57 -2.47
C SER A 442 13.57 -19.97 -1.97
N VAL A 443 13.37 -20.99 -2.80
CA VAL A 443 13.60 -22.40 -2.43
C VAL A 443 15.00 -22.63 -1.85
N ASP A 444 16.00 -21.98 -2.40
CA ASP A 444 17.40 -22.07 -1.93
C ASP A 444 17.78 -21.01 -0.89
N GLY A 445 16.85 -20.14 -0.53
CA GLY A 445 17.03 -19.12 0.49
C GLY A 445 17.92 -17.94 0.11
N THR A 446 18.28 -17.81 -1.16
CA THR A 446 19.18 -16.73 -1.64
C THR A 446 18.45 -15.42 -1.96
N ILE A 447 17.13 -15.46 -2.12
CA ILE A 447 16.28 -14.29 -2.29
C ILE A 447 15.25 -14.26 -1.15
N ILE A 448 15.14 -13.12 -0.48
CA ILE A 448 14.19 -12.90 0.60
C ILE A 448 13.46 -11.58 0.35
N SER A 449 12.15 -11.63 0.29
CA SER A 449 11.30 -10.43 0.28
C SER A 449 10.49 -10.37 1.56
N VAL A 450 10.48 -9.23 2.20
CA VAL A 450 9.74 -9.00 3.45
C VAL A 450 8.79 -7.82 3.24
N GLU A 451 7.51 -8.07 3.40
CA GLU A 451 6.51 -7.01 3.47
C GLU A 451 6.06 -6.83 4.91
N VAL A 452 6.16 -5.61 5.43
CA VAL A 452 5.89 -5.29 6.82
C VAL A 452 4.50 -4.71 6.97
N SER A 453 3.69 -5.33 7.82
CA SER A 453 2.40 -4.81 8.25
C SER A 453 2.49 -4.25 9.67
N LYS A 454 2.02 -3.01 9.84
CA LYS A 454 1.81 -2.34 11.14
C LYS A 454 0.32 -2.22 11.47
N ASN A 455 -0.52 -2.88 10.69
CA ASN A 455 -1.96 -2.86 10.85
C ASN A 455 -2.37 -3.62 12.11
N LYS A 456 -3.26 -3.01 12.89
CA LYS A 456 -3.79 -3.61 14.11
C LYS A 456 -5.21 -3.13 14.39
N ILE A 457 -5.95 -3.95 15.08
CA ILE A 457 -7.27 -3.61 15.61
C ILE A 457 -7.27 -3.87 17.11
N THR A 458 -7.96 -3.05 17.85
CA THR A 458 -8.14 -3.24 19.30
C THR A 458 -9.62 -3.41 19.59
N GLY A 459 -9.97 -4.46 20.28
CA GLY A 459 -11.37 -4.74 20.58
C GLY A 459 -11.54 -6.08 21.27
N LYS A 460 -12.80 -6.48 21.32
CA LYS A 460 -13.25 -7.75 21.92
C LYS A 460 -13.79 -8.65 20.83
N VAL A 461 -13.52 -9.94 20.92
CA VAL A 461 -14.09 -10.96 20.02
C VAL A 461 -15.59 -11.11 20.33
N GLU A 462 -16.42 -10.71 19.38
CA GLU A 462 -17.88 -10.67 19.48
C GLU A 462 -18.54 -11.96 18.98
N GLU A 463 -17.94 -12.59 17.94
CA GLU A 463 -18.44 -13.82 17.33
C GLU A 463 -17.28 -14.67 16.82
N ILE A 464 -17.50 -15.98 16.73
CA ILE A 464 -16.56 -16.97 16.15
C ILE A 464 -17.32 -17.76 15.10
N ASP A 465 -16.80 -17.78 13.88
CA ASP A 465 -17.29 -18.64 12.79
C ASP A 465 -16.08 -19.33 12.12
N GLY A 466 -15.89 -20.60 12.46
CA GLY A 466 -14.72 -21.37 12.00
C GLY A 466 -13.39 -20.67 12.32
N ASP A 467 -12.62 -20.37 11.28
CA ASP A 467 -11.34 -19.65 11.39
C ASP A 467 -11.51 -18.12 11.44
N LYS A 468 -12.74 -17.61 11.40
CA LYS A 468 -13.05 -16.20 11.43
C LYS A 468 -13.38 -15.70 12.85
N ARG A 469 -13.04 -14.45 13.12
CA ARG A 469 -13.34 -13.73 14.38
C ARG A 469 -13.99 -12.40 14.02
N VAL A 470 -15.12 -12.08 14.66
CA VAL A 470 -15.75 -10.76 14.53
C VAL A 470 -15.24 -9.87 15.65
N ILE A 471 -14.64 -8.74 15.28
CA ILE A 471 -14.08 -7.77 16.21
C ILE A 471 -14.50 -6.38 15.73
N GLY A 472 -15.24 -5.64 16.57
CA GLY A 472 -15.78 -4.32 16.20
C GLY A 472 -16.78 -4.36 15.03
N GLY A 473 -17.47 -5.49 14.85
CA GLY A 473 -18.45 -5.72 13.79
C GLY A 473 -17.86 -6.12 12.43
N GLU A 474 -16.54 -6.27 12.32
CA GLU A 474 -15.84 -6.72 11.10
C GLU A 474 -15.25 -8.12 11.28
N GLU A 475 -15.24 -8.92 10.20
CA GLU A 475 -14.71 -10.29 10.18
C GLU A 475 -13.22 -10.31 9.85
N TYR A 476 -12.45 -11.10 10.60
CA TYR A 476 -11.02 -11.33 10.40
C TYR A 476 -10.71 -12.81 10.43
N GLU A 477 -9.99 -13.31 9.44
CA GLU A 477 -9.46 -14.67 9.44
C GLU A 477 -8.21 -14.75 10.34
N ILE A 478 -7.94 -15.95 10.87
CA ILE A 478 -6.70 -16.23 11.60
C ILE A 478 -5.62 -16.65 10.59
N ALA A 479 -4.45 -16.03 10.66
CA ALA A 479 -3.32 -16.41 9.83
C ALA A 479 -2.77 -17.79 10.20
N LYS A 480 -2.33 -18.56 9.22
CA LYS A 480 -1.87 -19.97 9.40
C LYS A 480 -0.73 -20.14 10.41
N ASN A 481 0.12 -19.12 10.56
CA ASN A 481 1.22 -19.13 11.53
C ASN A 481 0.76 -18.95 12.99
N TYR A 482 -0.45 -18.46 13.22
CA TYR A 482 -0.96 -18.23 14.57
C TYR A 482 -1.72 -19.46 15.06
N THR A 483 -1.14 -20.17 16.01
CA THR A 483 -1.65 -21.46 16.51
C THR A 483 -2.32 -21.38 17.88
N GLU A 484 -2.30 -20.20 18.52
CA GLU A 484 -2.99 -19.99 19.79
C GLU A 484 -4.49 -19.80 19.59
N ASP A 485 -5.28 -20.24 20.56
CA ASP A 485 -6.74 -20.18 20.48
C ASP A 485 -7.25 -18.78 20.84
N ILE A 486 -8.00 -18.15 19.93
CA ILE A 486 -8.69 -16.88 20.14
C ILE A 486 -10.15 -17.18 20.46
N LYS A 487 -10.56 -16.93 21.70
CA LYS A 487 -11.87 -17.28 22.24
C LYS A 487 -12.87 -16.14 22.17
N LEU A 488 -14.14 -16.52 22.20
CA LEU A 488 -15.23 -15.55 22.37
C LEU A 488 -15.02 -14.74 23.67
N ASN A 489 -15.15 -13.43 23.57
CA ASN A 489 -14.90 -12.45 24.61
C ASN A 489 -13.42 -12.16 24.93
N ASP A 490 -12.47 -12.76 24.23
CA ASP A 490 -11.09 -12.31 24.33
C ASP A 490 -11.00 -10.86 23.88
N GLU A 491 -10.29 -10.05 24.65
CA GLU A 491 -10.12 -8.63 24.40
C GLU A 491 -8.63 -8.32 24.34
N GLY A 492 -8.23 -7.54 23.34
CA GLY A 492 -6.82 -7.25 23.13
C GLY A 492 -6.56 -6.39 21.90
N THR A 493 -5.30 -6.31 21.54
CA THR A 493 -4.83 -5.77 20.26
C THR A 493 -4.45 -6.93 19.36
N PHE A 494 -5.09 -6.99 18.21
CA PHE A 494 -4.88 -8.00 17.18
C PHE A 494 -4.06 -7.39 16.06
N TYR A 495 -2.91 -7.97 15.76
CA TYR A 495 -1.99 -7.50 14.73
C TYR A 495 -2.22 -8.30 13.46
N LEU A 496 -2.36 -7.58 12.35
CA LEU A 496 -2.74 -8.13 11.08
C LEU A 496 -1.55 -8.27 10.14
N ASP A 497 -1.51 -9.35 9.39
CA ASP A 497 -0.55 -9.51 8.29
C ASP A 497 -0.94 -8.66 7.08
N ILE A 498 -0.19 -8.79 5.99
CA ILE A 498 -0.46 -8.04 4.74
C ILE A 498 -1.74 -8.49 4.03
N GLU A 499 -2.26 -9.67 4.34
CA GLU A 499 -3.54 -10.16 3.83
C GLU A 499 -4.73 -9.73 4.71
N GLY A 500 -4.48 -9.02 5.82
CA GLY A 500 -5.48 -8.60 6.79
C GLY A 500 -5.91 -9.68 7.76
N LYS A 501 -5.16 -10.78 7.87
CA LYS A 501 -5.43 -11.89 8.78
C LYS A 501 -4.75 -11.66 10.13
N ILE A 502 -5.35 -12.16 11.21
CA ILE A 502 -4.80 -12.06 12.57
C ILE A 502 -3.56 -12.96 12.67
N ALA A 503 -2.38 -12.33 12.73
CA ALA A 503 -1.10 -13.01 12.86
C ALA A 503 -0.54 -13.01 14.28
N ALA A 504 -1.02 -12.10 15.14
CA ALA A 504 -0.65 -12.04 16.56
C ALA A 504 -1.74 -11.38 17.39
N VAL A 505 -1.74 -11.70 18.69
CA VAL A 505 -2.67 -11.12 19.66
C VAL A 505 -1.89 -10.66 20.89
N ASP A 506 -2.04 -9.40 21.25
CA ASP A 506 -1.59 -8.86 22.53
C ASP A 506 -2.78 -8.67 23.46
N THR A 507 -2.95 -9.60 24.40
CA THR A 507 -3.94 -9.50 25.47
C THR A 507 -3.43 -8.71 26.69
N SER A 508 -2.13 -8.36 26.71
CA SER A 508 -1.53 -7.66 27.84
C SER A 508 -2.04 -6.23 27.97
N SER A 509 -2.48 -5.63 26.86
CA SER A 509 -3.07 -4.29 26.85
C SER A 509 -4.37 -4.20 27.63
N THR A 510 -5.17 -5.27 27.68
CA THR A 510 -6.40 -5.35 28.49
C THR A 510 -6.11 -5.64 29.96
N LEU A 511 -5.11 -6.46 30.23
CA LEU A 511 -4.59 -6.66 31.58
C LEU A 511 -3.99 -5.38 32.15
N SER A 512 -3.35 -4.54 31.30
CA SER A 512 -2.73 -3.29 31.73
C SER A 512 -3.72 -2.17 32.06
N SER A 513 -4.97 -2.23 31.58
CA SER A 513 -5.94 -1.17 31.82
C SER A 513 -6.52 -1.17 33.24
N ASN A 514 -6.49 -2.29 33.95
CA ASN A 514 -7.17 -2.48 35.23
C ASN A 514 -6.23 -2.87 36.37
N TYR A 515 -4.94 -2.57 36.28
CA TYR A 515 -4.03 -2.71 37.43
C TYR A 515 -4.06 -1.51 38.34
N ALA A 516 -4.03 -1.77 39.62
CA ALA A 516 -3.78 -0.72 40.61
C ALA A 516 -3.07 -1.29 41.83
N TYR A 517 -2.38 -0.44 42.55
CA TYR A 517 -1.75 -0.80 43.82
C TYR A 517 -2.63 -0.32 44.97
N VAL A 518 -3.11 -1.26 45.81
CA VAL A 518 -3.94 -0.94 46.97
C VAL A 518 -3.09 -0.20 48.00
N VAL A 519 -3.50 1.00 48.32
CA VAL A 519 -2.89 1.85 49.34
C VAL A 519 -3.62 1.69 50.66
N ASP A 520 -4.97 1.64 50.61
CA ASP A 520 -5.84 1.49 51.79
C ASP A 520 -7.22 0.97 51.35
N ALA A 521 -8.01 0.46 52.26
CA ALA A 521 -9.40 0.08 52.02
C ALA A 521 -10.25 0.15 53.29
N GLY A 522 -11.52 0.51 53.11
CA GLY A 522 -12.49 0.62 54.21
C GLY A 522 -13.91 0.41 53.73
N LEU A 523 -14.87 0.47 54.67
CA LEU A 523 -16.29 0.52 54.32
C LEU A 523 -16.76 1.96 54.39
N SER A 524 -17.63 2.37 53.46
CA SER A 524 -18.30 3.67 53.50
C SER A 524 -19.13 3.81 54.76
N THR A 525 -19.26 5.07 55.23
CA THR A 525 -20.11 5.41 56.35
C THR A 525 -21.56 5.55 55.88
N GLY A 526 -22.53 4.91 56.55
CA GLY A 526 -23.94 4.98 56.21
C GLY A 526 -24.66 3.66 56.27
N PHE A 527 -25.93 3.66 55.83
CA PHE A 527 -26.78 2.46 55.83
C PHE A 527 -26.38 1.45 54.74
N ASP A 528 -25.82 1.95 53.65
CA ASP A 528 -25.40 1.15 52.51
C ASP A 528 -23.85 1.04 52.51
N LYS A 529 -23.34 0.07 53.26
CA LYS A 529 -21.92 -0.14 53.44
C LYS A 529 -21.29 -0.69 52.17
N ARG A 530 -20.58 0.15 51.43
CA ARG A 530 -19.81 -0.21 50.23
C ARG A 530 -18.33 -0.30 50.55
N LEU A 531 -17.62 -1.20 49.89
CA LEU A 531 -16.16 -1.24 49.96
C LEU A 531 -15.59 -0.04 49.19
N GLU A 532 -14.74 0.72 49.83
CA GLU A 532 -13.94 1.78 49.21
C GLU A 532 -12.50 1.36 49.25
N VAL A 533 -11.90 1.22 48.08
CA VAL A 533 -10.48 0.82 47.92
C VAL A 533 -9.71 2.02 47.38
N LYS A 534 -8.80 2.53 48.16
CA LYS A 534 -7.87 3.58 47.74
C LYS A 534 -6.72 2.94 46.99
N VAL A 535 -6.54 3.28 45.73
CA VAL A 535 -5.56 2.67 44.86
C VAL A 535 -4.69 3.72 44.18
N PHE A 536 -3.44 3.36 43.90
CA PHE A 536 -2.54 4.07 43.02
C PHE A 536 -2.62 3.41 41.64
N THR A 537 -3.02 4.19 40.63
CA THR A 537 -3.22 3.70 39.26
C THR A 537 -1.96 3.77 38.42
N LYS A 538 -1.98 3.14 37.26
CA LYS A 538 -0.86 3.19 36.30
C LYS A 538 -0.60 4.60 35.74
N GLU A 539 -1.59 5.46 35.76
CA GLU A 539 -1.50 6.85 35.34
C GLU A 539 -0.79 7.74 36.38
N GLY A 540 -0.42 7.16 37.54
CA GLY A 540 0.23 7.90 38.63
C GLY A 540 -0.73 8.61 39.56
N GLU A 541 -2.02 8.31 39.50
CA GLU A 541 -3.05 8.97 40.29
C GLU A 541 -3.49 8.10 41.48
N ILE A 542 -3.88 8.76 42.57
CA ILE A 542 -4.55 8.10 43.71
C ILE A 542 -6.05 8.29 43.55
N VAL A 543 -6.77 7.18 43.36
CA VAL A 543 -8.23 7.18 43.22
C VAL A 543 -8.89 6.27 44.27
N ILE A 544 -10.16 6.53 44.56
CA ILE A 544 -10.97 5.66 45.41
C ILE A 544 -11.97 4.92 44.53
N LEU A 545 -11.86 3.58 44.51
CA LEU A 545 -12.81 2.70 43.84
C LEU A 545 -13.92 2.33 44.83
N LYS A 546 -15.18 2.65 44.50
CA LYS A 546 -16.36 2.32 45.29
C LYS A 546 -17.02 1.06 44.73
N SER A 547 -17.29 0.05 45.55
CA SER A 547 -17.81 -1.24 45.10
C SER A 547 -19.30 -1.21 44.79
N ALA A 548 -19.72 -2.14 43.92
CA ALA A 548 -21.09 -2.61 43.84
C ALA A 548 -21.52 -3.30 45.14
N GLU A 549 -22.81 -3.60 45.27
CA GLU A 549 -23.39 -4.31 46.44
C GLU A 549 -22.81 -5.72 46.62
N LYS A 550 -22.52 -6.39 45.51
CA LYS A 550 -21.83 -7.68 45.42
C LYS A 550 -20.64 -7.59 44.49
N ILE A 551 -19.56 -8.21 44.89
CA ILE A 551 -18.29 -8.17 44.18
C ILE A 551 -17.89 -9.59 43.78
N ARG A 552 -17.35 -9.75 42.59
CA ARG A 552 -16.60 -10.95 42.22
C ARG A 552 -15.18 -10.81 42.76
N PHE A 553 -14.82 -11.65 43.71
CA PHE A 553 -13.51 -11.59 44.35
C PHE A 553 -12.72 -12.87 44.13
N ASN A 554 -11.53 -12.74 43.51
CA ASN A 554 -10.65 -13.87 43.16
C ASN A 554 -11.43 -15.01 42.45
N GLY A 555 -12.25 -14.63 41.46
CA GLY A 555 -13.06 -15.57 40.67
C GLY A 555 -14.36 -16.01 41.34
N VAL A 556 -14.63 -15.71 42.62
CA VAL A 556 -15.83 -16.10 43.34
C VAL A 556 -16.88 -14.99 43.32
N ASN A 557 -18.05 -15.27 42.76
CA ASN A 557 -19.17 -14.33 42.66
C ASN A 557 -19.87 -14.10 44.03
N GLY A 558 -20.49 -12.93 44.14
CA GLY A 558 -21.47 -12.64 45.22
C GLY A 558 -20.84 -12.31 46.57
N LYS A 559 -19.57 -11.97 46.64
CA LYS A 559 -18.93 -11.55 47.89
C LYS A 559 -19.44 -10.20 48.38
N THR A 560 -19.64 -10.07 49.67
CA THR A 560 -20.01 -8.81 50.30
C THR A 560 -18.80 -7.87 50.42
N PRO A 561 -19.03 -6.55 50.53
CA PRO A 561 -17.98 -5.58 50.79
C PRO A 561 -17.14 -5.90 52.05
N GLU A 562 -17.75 -6.42 53.09
CA GLU A 562 -17.08 -6.80 54.35
C GLU A 562 -16.19 -8.04 54.16
N GLU A 563 -16.64 -9.05 53.40
CA GLU A 563 -15.85 -10.24 53.08
C GLU A 563 -14.60 -9.88 52.30
N VAL A 564 -14.73 -9.00 51.30
CA VAL A 564 -13.61 -8.54 50.47
C VAL A 564 -12.64 -7.68 51.29
N LEU A 565 -13.14 -6.75 52.11
CA LEU A 565 -12.29 -5.95 53.00
C LEU A 565 -11.48 -6.84 53.96
N ASN A 566 -12.12 -7.87 54.55
CA ASN A 566 -11.43 -8.76 55.45
C ASN A 566 -10.35 -9.60 54.70
N ALA A 567 -10.62 -9.93 53.44
CA ALA A 567 -9.63 -10.67 52.62
C ALA A 567 -8.45 -9.78 52.17
N LEU A 568 -8.64 -8.45 52.10
CA LEU A 568 -7.58 -7.48 51.83
C LEU A 568 -6.69 -7.19 53.05
N LYS A 569 -7.10 -7.60 54.24
CA LYS A 569 -6.35 -7.37 55.48
C LYS A 569 -5.41 -8.55 55.83
N ALA A 570 -4.28 -8.19 56.40
CA ALA A 570 -3.38 -9.11 57.11
C ALA A 570 -3.02 -8.43 58.43
N ASP A 571 -3.02 -9.19 59.48
CA ASP A 571 -2.71 -8.71 60.84
C ASP A 571 -3.54 -7.48 61.31
N GLY A 572 -4.81 -7.46 60.84
CA GLY A 572 -5.77 -6.38 61.16
C GLY A 572 -5.67 -5.12 60.34
N SER A 573 -4.62 -4.97 59.51
CA SER A 573 -4.40 -3.81 58.63
C SER A 573 -4.55 -4.21 57.14
N VAL A 574 -4.97 -3.25 56.30
CA VAL A 574 -5.05 -3.43 54.86
C VAL A 574 -3.64 -3.66 54.32
N LYS A 575 -3.44 -4.75 53.57
CA LYS A 575 -2.15 -5.08 52.98
C LYS A 575 -2.03 -4.37 51.63
N ALA A 576 -1.01 -3.52 51.51
CA ALA A 576 -0.62 -2.93 50.25
C ALA A 576 -0.22 -4.04 49.25
N GLN A 577 -0.88 -4.09 48.09
CA GLN A 577 -0.68 -5.14 47.09
C GLN A 577 -1.19 -4.72 45.70
N LEU A 578 -0.67 -5.36 44.66
CA LEU A 578 -1.22 -5.24 43.33
C LEU A 578 -2.57 -5.98 43.22
N ILE A 579 -3.51 -5.36 42.54
CA ILE A 579 -4.80 -5.93 42.21
C ILE A 579 -5.10 -5.74 40.75
N THR A 580 -5.97 -6.60 40.21
CA THR A 580 -6.74 -6.29 39.00
C THR A 580 -8.20 -6.01 39.41
N PHE A 581 -8.87 -5.14 38.67
CA PHE A 581 -10.24 -4.76 38.97
C PHE A 581 -11.05 -4.47 37.71
N GLU A 582 -12.36 -4.65 37.80
CA GLU A 582 -13.31 -4.27 36.76
C GLU A 582 -14.40 -3.40 37.38
N LYS A 583 -14.96 -2.50 36.55
CA LYS A 583 -16.11 -1.65 36.90
C LYS A 583 -17.33 -2.11 36.11
N ASN A 584 -18.53 -2.02 36.73
CA ASN A 584 -19.78 -2.20 36.02
C ASN A 584 -20.12 -0.96 35.17
N ALA A 585 -21.24 -1.02 34.43
CA ALA A 585 -21.72 0.10 33.61
C ALA A 585 -22.03 1.39 34.42
N SER A 586 -22.21 1.27 35.72
CA SER A 586 -22.40 2.42 36.64
C SER A 586 -21.08 2.97 37.18
N GLY A 587 -19.94 2.43 36.77
CA GLY A 587 -18.61 2.84 37.23
C GLY A 587 -18.21 2.28 38.61
N GLU A 588 -19.00 1.36 39.19
CA GLU A 588 -18.74 0.75 40.50
C GLU A 588 -17.83 -0.47 40.33
N LEU A 589 -16.92 -0.70 41.28
CA LEU A 589 -16.04 -1.86 41.34
C LEU A 589 -16.86 -3.16 41.43
N SER A 590 -16.94 -3.92 40.37
CA SER A 590 -17.73 -5.16 40.27
C SER A 590 -16.87 -6.40 40.43
N GLN A 591 -15.57 -6.33 40.09
CA GLN A 591 -14.62 -7.42 40.27
C GLN A 591 -13.31 -6.89 40.85
N LEU A 592 -12.70 -7.67 41.75
CA LEU A 592 -11.39 -7.41 42.32
C LEU A 592 -10.66 -8.74 42.48
N ASN A 593 -9.45 -8.83 41.93
CA ASN A 593 -8.57 -9.96 42.14
C ASN A 593 -7.26 -9.49 42.77
N THR A 594 -6.85 -10.16 43.83
CA THR A 594 -5.52 -9.96 44.43
C THR A 594 -4.49 -10.81 43.69
N ALA A 595 -3.21 -10.49 43.86
CA ALA A 595 -2.12 -11.36 43.40
C ALA A 595 -2.18 -12.71 44.14
N THR A 596 -3.10 -13.56 43.72
CA THR A 596 -3.23 -14.92 44.21
C THR A 596 -2.67 -15.85 43.16
N ASP A 597 -2.01 -16.85 43.66
CA ASP A 597 -1.54 -17.93 42.85
C ASP A 597 -2.69 -18.86 42.47
N LEU A 598 -3.10 -18.79 41.22
CA LEU A 598 -4.05 -19.76 40.63
C LEU A 598 -3.33 -20.77 39.73
N THR A 599 -2.01 -20.71 39.62
CA THR A 599 -1.26 -21.71 38.89
C THR A 599 -0.95 -22.91 39.81
N SER A 600 -1.43 -24.07 39.45
CA SER A 600 -1.43 -25.27 40.25
C SER A 600 -0.05 -25.94 40.54
N SER A 601 1.04 -25.35 40.10
CA SER A 601 2.36 -25.91 40.37
C SER A 601 3.48 -24.85 40.30
N GLY A 602 3.96 -24.43 41.42
CA GLY A 602 5.11 -23.54 41.51
C GLY A 602 4.77 -22.11 41.87
N ALA A 603 3.69 -21.98 42.47
CA ALA A 603 3.07 -20.81 42.99
C ALA A 603 3.94 -20.05 43.99
N ILE A 604 4.00 -18.75 43.79
CA ILE A 604 4.58 -17.85 44.78
C ILE A 604 3.63 -17.85 45.98
N ASP A 605 4.07 -18.46 47.09
CA ASP A 605 3.33 -18.40 48.35
C ASP A 605 3.19 -16.93 48.74
N LYS A 606 1.95 -16.39 48.67
CA LYS A 606 1.64 -15.00 49.02
C LYS A 606 2.13 -14.58 50.41
N ASN A 607 2.32 -15.53 51.29
CA ASN A 607 2.83 -15.32 52.66
C ASN A 607 4.34 -15.16 52.72
N LYS A 608 5.04 -15.50 51.63
CA LYS A 608 6.51 -15.34 51.47
C LYS A 608 6.90 -14.19 50.56
N PHE A 609 5.91 -13.48 49.99
CA PHE A 609 6.17 -12.37 49.10
C PHE A 609 6.27 -11.06 49.89
N SER A 610 7.49 -10.66 50.21
CA SER A 610 7.78 -9.30 50.68
C SER A 610 8.67 -8.63 49.64
N LEU A 611 8.16 -7.55 49.03
CA LEU A 611 8.98 -6.71 48.18
C LEU A 611 9.66 -5.65 49.04
N ASN A 612 10.98 -5.68 49.03
CA ASN A 612 11.84 -4.57 49.50
C ASN A 612 12.57 -4.01 48.27
N ALA A 613 13.28 -2.89 48.46
CA ALA A 613 13.88 -2.14 47.35
C ALA A 613 14.84 -2.95 46.44
N ASP A 614 15.30 -4.10 46.89
CA ASP A 614 16.31 -4.94 46.23
C ASP A 614 15.77 -6.35 45.91
N SER A 615 14.46 -6.52 45.84
CA SER A 615 13.87 -7.86 45.60
C SER A 615 14.02 -8.29 44.13
N GLU A 616 14.67 -9.42 43.94
CA GLU A 616 14.72 -10.13 42.66
C GLU A 616 13.61 -11.18 42.59
N LEU A 617 12.82 -11.12 41.54
CA LEU A 617 11.78 -12.12 41.28
C LEU A 617 12.28 -13.15 40.28
N THR A 618 12.51 -14.38 40.75
CA THR A 618 12.86 -15.50 39.88
C THR A 618 11.64 -16.39 39.69
N TYR A 619 11.21 -16.63 38.45
CA TYR A 619 10.13 -17.53 38.16
C TYR A 619 10.54 -18.60 37.14
N LYS A 620 9.89 -19.75 37.22
CA LYS A 620 10.10 -20.86 36.29
C LYS A 620 9.02 -20.82 35.22
N LYS A 621 9.43 -20.53 33.96
CA LYS A 621 8.52 -20.58 32.82
C LYS A 621 8.02 -22.01 32.61
N ALA A 622 6.80 -22.22 32.12
CA ALA A 622 6.21 -23.53 31.82
C ALA A 622 7.08 -24.42 30.92
N SER A 623 7.97 -23.82 30.13
CA SER A 623 8.98 -24.52 29.30
C SER A 623 10.19 -25.10 30.05
N GLY A 624 10.27 -24.96 31.37
CA GLY A 624 11.41 -25.40 32.17
C GLY A 624 12.64 -24.47 32.19
N LYS A 625 12.62 -23.37 31.46
CA LYS A 625 13.69 -22.35 31.50
C LYS A 625 13.44 -21.37 32.64
N LEU A 626 14.52 -21.08 33.41
CA LEU A 626 14.51 -20.02 34.42
C LEU A 626 14.71 -18.67 33.76
N GLY A 627 13.82 -17.72 34.04
CA GLY A 627 13.98 -16.31 33.69
C GLY A 627 14.09 -15.47 34.96
N SER A 628 15.02 -14.51 34.99
CA SER A 628 15.17 -13.55 36.09
C SER A 628 14.71 -12.19 35.61
N TYR A 629 13.86 -11.52 36.40
CA TYR A 629 13.45 -10.16 36.18
C TYR A 629 13.72 -9.35 37.43
N ASN A 630 14.41 -8.22 37.25
CA ASN A 630 14.59 -7.24 38.33
C ASN A 630 13.42 -6.27 38.28
N ILE A 631 12.56 -6.30 39.30
CA ILE A 631 11.46 -5.35 39.44
C ILE A 631 11.91 -4.28 40.46
N TRP A 632 12.11 -3.08 39.97
CA TRP A 632 12.50 -1.94 40.81
C TRP A 632 11.24 -1.17 41.25
N PHE A 633 10.93 -1.21 42.53
CA PHE A 633 9.95 -0.31 43.15
C PHE A 633 10.72 0.78 43.90
N SER A 634 10.59 2.02 43.44
CA SER A 634 11.08 3.14 44.25
C SER A 634 10.13 3.36 45.43
N THR A 635 10.63 3.17 46.62
CA THR A 635 9.94 3.53 47.85
C THR A 635 10.19 4.99 48.28
N ALA A 636 10.93 5.75 47.45
CA ALA A 636 11.14 7.16 47.70
C ALA A 636 9.85 7.95 47.50
N PRO A 637 9.38 8.74 48.46
CA PRO A 637 8.26 9.64 48.21
C PRO A 637 8.70 10.65 47.14
N TYR A 638 7.93 10.75 46.08
CA TYR A 638 8.10 11.86 45.15
C TYR A 638 7.73 13.15 45.89
N HIS A 639 8.68 14.05 45.99
CA HIS A 639 8.48 15.44 46.41
C HIS A 639 7.91 16.25 45.25
#